data_bc3711d8627c16a1b09a8dada646a0bd
#
_entry.id   bc3711d8627c16a1b09a8dada646a0bd
#
_cell.length_a   1.000
_cell.length_b   1.000
_cell.length_c   1.000
_cell.angle_alpha   90.00
_cell.angle_beta   90.00
_cell.angle_gamma   90.00
#
_symmetry.space_group_name_H-M   'P 1'
#
loop_
_entity.id
_entity.type
_entity.pdbx_description
1 polymer ?
#
loop_
_entity_poly.entity_id
_entity_poly.type
_entity_poly.pdbx_seq_one_letter_code
_entity_poly.pdbx_strand_id
1 'polypeptide(L)'
;MKKKINPVIKWFWGLFAAAIVGVLLLFIAASVGLLGEMPDFQHLENPETNLATEIVTADGKSLGKFYLDENRTPIKFKDLPKHLVDALIATEDERFYEHSGIDIRGTIRAMVYLGSKGGASTISQQLAKQLFHKEKTRGIARYTQKIKEWIIATRLEKQYTKEEILTMYFNIYDFNNNADGIRSAAKIYFDKEPKQLKIEEGAMLVGMFKNSALYNPVKNKEGVTNRRNVVLAQMAKNNYLTQEQKDSLQQLPLKIKYTPESHNDGIATYFREYLRSYMKTWVNENPKPDGSKYNLYLDGLKVYTTIDSKMQIYAEAAVKAHMKQLQKAFDAENNRKKNATYPFVKVTKDEYNNLIERAMKSSNRWIHLKYLGYSEKEIRESFNKKVEMRVFSWKGERDTVMTPRDSILYYKAFLRTGMMSMEPQTGHIKAWVGGINYKHFQYDQVAQGARQTGSTFKPFVYATAIDQLHYSPCLELPDIQTCIEAGKYGNVQAWCPRNSTGNFSGKMMTLKAALANSINSITVNLMDKVGPVPVINLVKKLGITSEMPEMPSIALGTADATVLQMVAAYGTFANEGIYVKPVLVTRIEDKNGTVLFENTPETHDVVNAEVARAVVNLLEGVTRYGSGARLRTKGADSYNAIYKNVMTGYPYQFTNPIAGKTGTTQNNSDGWFIGMVPNLVTGVWVGGEDRSIHFRTTAYGQGATMALPVWGYYMKKCYANKDLAISKEPFAAPQNIQIQIDCSKEKEDDPTGVDFDF
;
A
#
# COMPACT_ATOMS: atom_id res chain seq x y z
N MET A 1 -17.41 81.44 38.64
CA MET A 1 -16.00 81.10 38.80
C MET A 1 -15.69 79.81 38.01
N LYS A 2 -15.03 79.89 36.86
CA LYS A 2 -14.52 78.70 36.13
C LYS A 2 -13.31 78.16 36.89
N LYS A 3 -13.43 77.01 37.53
CA LYS A 3 -12.30 76.31 38.17
C LYS A 3 -11.25 76.09 37.08
N LYS A 4 -10.08 76.71 37.15
CA LYS A 4 -8.95 76.44 36.28
C LYS A 4 -8.48 75.01 36.55
N ILE A 5 -8.62 74.11 35.55
CA ILE A 5 -8.10 72.74 35.64
C ILE A 5 -6.59 72.84 35.77
N ASN A 6 -6.04 72.07 36.75
CA ASN A 6 -4.59 72.00 36.99
C ASN A 6 -3.85 71.63 35.68
N PRO A 7 -2.82 72.40 35.28
CA PRO A 7 -2.09 72.11 34.04
C PRO A 7 -1.53 70.70 33.95
N VAL A 8 -1.17 70.06 35.06
CA VAL A 8 -0.71 68.68 35.11
C VAL A 8 -1.82 67.71 34.68
N ILE A 9 -3.09 67.98 35.08
CA ILE A 9 -4.25 67.17 34.66
C ILE A 9 -4.52 67.32 33.16
N LYS A 10 -4.34 68.55 32.61
CA LYS A 10 -4.47 68.77 31.15
C LYS A 10 -3.40 68.04 30.36
N TRP A 11 -2.17 68.05 30.83
CA TRP A 11 -1.06 67.30 30.18
C TRP A 11 -1.26 65.81 30.28
N PHE A 12 -1.73 65.28 31.41
CA PHE A 12 -2.06 63.87 31.57
C PHE A 12 -3.14 63.46 30.57
N TRP A 13 -4.25 64.17 30.47
CA TRP A 13 -5.33 63.90 29.50
C TRP A 13 -4.90 64.13 28.07
N GLY A 14 -4.03 65.10 27.80
CA GLY A 14 -3.41 65.30 26.49
C GLY A 14 -2.53 64.15 26.05
N LEU A 15 -1.63 63.66 26.93
CA LEU A 15 -0.80 62.48 26.68
C LEU A 15 -1.67 61.19 26.52
N PHE A 16 -2.72 61.05 27.35
CA PHE A 16 -3.62 59.91 27.26
C PHE A 16 -4.39 59.90 25.91
N ALA A 17 -4.90 61.04 25.49
CA ALA A 17 -5.56 61.23 24.19
C ALA A 17 -4.57 60.95 23.03
N ALA A 18 -3.37 61.48 23.08
CA ALA A 18 -2.31 61.24 22.10
C ALA A 18 -1.94 59.78 22.00
N ALA A 19 -1.87 59.04 23.13
CA ALA A 19 -1.62 57.62 23.15
C ALA A 19 -2.76 56.83 22.49
N ILE A 20 -4.02 57.19 22.73
CA ILE A 20 -5.17 56.57 22.07
C ILE A 20 -5.14 56.80 20.56
N VAL A 21 -4.89 58.07 20.14
CA VAL A 21 -4.78 58.43 18.72
C VAL A 21 -3.62 57.69 18.05
N GLY A 22 -2.46 57.56 18.73
CA GLY A 22 -1.32 56.80 18.28
C GLY A 22 -1.63 55.31 18.04
N VAL A 23 -2.36 54.72 18.97
CA VAL A 23 -2.81 53.32 18.85
C VAL A 23 -3.80 53.17 17.66
N LEU A 24 -4.76 54.09 17.49
CA LEU A 24 -5.70 54.07 16.38
C LEU A 24 -5.00 54.21 15.02
N LEU A 25 -4.03 55.15 14.93
CA LEU A 25 -3.22 55.33 13.71
C LEU A 25 -2.41 54.07 13.37
N LEU A 26 -1.89 53.37 14.39
CA LEU A 26 -1.15 52.12 14.24
C LEU A 26 -2.01 50.99 13.72
N PHE A 27 -3.29 50.92 14.18
CA PHE A 27 -4.28 49.97 13.65
C PHE A 27 -4.67 50.29 12.23
N ILE A 28 -4.86 51.57 11.88
CA ILE A 28 -5.17 52.03 10.52
C ILE A 28 -3.98 51.67 9.59
N ALA A 29 -2.75 52.02 9.99
CA ALA A 29 -1.56 51.70 9.22
C ALA A 29 -1.40 50.20 8.97
N ALA A 30 -1.67 49.36 9.99
CA ALA A 30 -1.67 47.91 9.84
C ALA A 30 -2.78 47.43 8.90
N SER A 31 -3.98 47.99 8.96
CA SER A 31 -5.14 47.56 8.17
C SER A 31 -5.02 47.88 6.67
N VAL A 32 -4.28 48.96 6.32
CA VAL A 32 -3.97 49.36 4.93
C VAL A 32 -2.65 48.75 4.41
N GLY A 33 -2.01 47.88 5.16
CA GLY A 33 -0.81 47.17 4.72
C GLY A 33 0.51 47.93 4.88
N LEU A 34 0.55 49.13 5.47
CA LEU A 34 1.78 49.92 5.71
C LEU A 34 2.77 49.22 6.64
N LEU A 35 2.31 48.28 7.49
CA LEU A 35 3.13 47.47 8.37
C LEU A 35 3.46 46.09 7.79
N GLY A 36 3.34 45.92 6.46
CA GLY A 36 3.53 44.68 5.70
C GLY A 36 2.20 44.05 5.25
N GLU A 37 2.24 43.20 4.23
CA GLU A 37 1.06 42.61 3.59
C GLU A 37 0.05 42.02 4.59
N MET A 38 -1.21 42.31 4.36
CA MET A 38 -2.36 41.71 5.03
C MET A 38 -2.99 40.70 4.09
N PRO A 39 -3.45 39.55 4.61
CA PRO A 39 -4.14 38.56 3.77
C PRO A 39 -5.33 39.19 3.07
N ASP A 40 -5.50 38.92 1.78
CA ASP A 40 -6.63 39.38 0.98
C ASP A 40 -7.93 38.74 1.48
N PHE A 41 -9.08 39.42 1.19
CA PHE A 41 -10.41 38.93 1.58
C PHE A 41 -10.70 37.52 1.03
N GLN A 42 -10.27 37.21 -0.20
CA GLN A 42 -10.43 35.87 -0.81
C GLN A 42 -9.72 34.80 -0.03
N HIS A 43 -8.53 35.06 0.52
CA HIS A 43 -7.79 34.12 1.38
C HIS A 43 -8.44 33.95 2.77
N LEU A 44 -9.22 34.95 3.22
CA LEU A 44 -9.98 34.86 4.47
C LEU A 44 -11.31 34.13 4.27
N GLU A 45 -11.91 34.27 3.07
CA GLU A 45 -13.18 33.59 2.70
C GLU A 45 -12.99 32.11 2.45
N ASN A 46 -11.81 31.71 2.00
CA ASN A 46 -11.48 30.31 1.74
C ASN A 46 -10.02 30.06 2.14
N PRO A 47 -9.72 29.96 3.45
CA PRO A 47 -8.35 29.69 3.89
C PRO A 47 -7.90 28.37 3.26
N GLU A 48 -6.87 28.45 2.42
CA GLU A 48 -6.27 27.27 1.80
C GLU A 48 -5.71 26.37 2.91
N THR A 49 -6.54 25.46 3.37
CA THR A 49 -6.09 24.39 4.22
C THR A 49 -5.57 23.27 3.33
N ASN A 50 -4.30 23.00 3.40
CA ASN A 50 -3.71 21.83 2.74
C ASN A 50 -4.41 20.57 3.23
N LEU A 51 -5.24 19.97 2.39
CA LEU A 51 -6.01 18.79 2.72
C LEU A 51 -5.38 17.57 2.07
N ALA A 52 -4.98 16.60 2.89
CA ALA A 52 -4.49 15.33 2.39
C ALA A 52 -5.55 14.59 1.55
N THR A 53 -5.15 14.01 0.44
CA THR A 53 -6.03 13.11 -0.33
C THR A 53 -6.25 11.82 0.43
N GLU A 54 -7.50 11.46 0.70
CA GLU A 54 -7.86 10.21 1.37
C GLU A 54 -8.02 9.07 0.37
N ILE A 55 -7.43 7.92 0.66
CA ILE A 55 -7.57 6.69 -0.11
C ILE A 55 -8.52 5.76 0.66
N VAL A 56 -9.61 5.35 0.00
CA VAL A 56 -10.67 4.55 0.61
C VAL A 56 -10.74 3.18 -0.03
N THR A 57 -10.87 2.13 0.77
CA THR A 57 -11.08 0.75 0.32
C THR A 57 -12.50 0.54 -0.20
N ALA A 58 -12.75 -0.55 -0.93
CA ALA A 58 -14.07 -0.92 -1.40
C ALA A 58 -15.09 -1.13 -0.26
N ASP A 59 -14.63 -1.56 0.92
CA ASP A 59 -15.44 -1.73 2.14
C ASP A 59 -15.48 -0.45 3.01
N GLY A 60 -15.13 0.73 2.45
CA GLY A 60 -15.30 2.04 3.06
C GLY A 60 -14.31 2.41 4.16
N LYS A 61 -13.21 1.69 4.32
CA LYS A 61 -12.17 2.01 5.30
C LYS A 61 -11.07 2.87 4.68
N SER A 62 -10.41 3.68 5.50
CA SER A 62 -9.22 4.42 5.06
C SER A 62 -8.05 3.46 4.83
N LEU A 63 -7.50 3.48 3.62
CA LEU A 63 -6.31 2.73 3.23
C LEU A 63 -5.03 3.52 3.50
N GLY A 64 -5.14 4.84 3.61
CA GLY A 64 -4.05 5.78 3.81
C GLY A 64 -4.35 7.13 3.16
N LYS A 65 -3.34 7.97 3.09
CA LYS A 65 -3.47 9.33 2.55
C LYS A 65 -2.26 9.72 1.71
N PHE A 66 -2.48 10.62 0.74
CA PHE A 66 -1.39 11.32 0.08
C PHE A 66 -1.26 12.72 0.70
N TYR A 67 -0.11 13.03 1.27
CA TYR A 67 0.25 14.32 1.84
C TYR A 67 1.75 14.60 1.62
N LEU A 68 2.15 15.86 1.59
CA LEU A 68 3.57 16.26 1.53
C LEU A 68 4.12 16.40 2.96
N ASP A 69 3.76 17.51 3.63
CA ASP A 69 4.26 17.84 4.96
C ASP A 69 3.14 17.79 6.02
N GLU A 70 1.88 17.87 5.63
CA GLU A 70 0.72 18.01 6.51
C GLU A 70 -0.32 16.91 6.26
N ASN A 71 -0.48 16.01 7.24
CA ASN A 71 -1.47 14.91 7.21
C ASN A 71 -2.83 15.39 7.76
N ARG A 72 -3.48 16.34 7.09
CA ARG A 72 -4.76 16.90 7.52
C ARG A 72 -5.95 16.20 6.91
N THR A 73 -6.86 15.75 7.77
CA THR A 73 -8.20 15.31 7.38
C THR A 73 -9.22 16.17 8.12
N PRO A 74 -10.00 16.98 7.41
CA PRO A 74 -10.93 17.89 8.06
C PRO A 74 -12.03 17.14 8.79
N ILE A 75 -12.50 17.74 9.89
CA ILE A 75 -13.67 17.30 10.66
C ILE A 75 -14.72 18.40 10.65
N LYS A 76 -15.99 18.04 10.69
CA LYS A 76 -17.11 18.99 10.85
C LYS A 76 -17.41 19.18 12.34
N PHE A 77 -17.94 20.33 12.73
CA PHE A 77 -18.25 20.65 14.14
C PHE A 77 -19.11 19.56 14.82
N LYS A 78 -20.14 19.07 14.13
CA LYS A 78 -21.03 18.00 14.62
C LYS A 78 -20.32 16.68 14.98
N ASP A 79 -19.07 16.50 14.50
CA ASP A 79 -18.26 15.31 14.73
C ASP A 79 -17.24 15.50 15.87
N LEU A 80 -17.17 16.74 16.44
CA LEU A 80 -16.39 17.03 17.66
C LEU A 80 -17.21 16.65 18.89
N PRO A 81 -16.67 15.85 19.82
CA PRO A 81 -17.37 15.58 21.05
C PRO A 81 -17.43 16.83 21.94
N LYS A 82 -18.55 17.04 22.62
CA LYS A 82 -18.80 18.22 23.44
C LYS A 82 -17.69 18.47 24.48
N HIS A 83 -17.25 17.45 25.18
CA HIS A 83 -16.19 17.56 26.18
C HIS A 83 -14.83 18.02 25.63
N LEU A 84 -14.54 17.78 24.35
CA LEU A 84 -13.31 18.25 23.69
C LEU A 84 -13.39 19.75 23.44
N VAL A 85 -14.55 20.23 23.00
CA VAL A 85 -14.83 21.67 22.80
C VAL A 85 -14.79 22.39 24.13
N ASP A 86 -15.47 21.84 25.15
CA ASP A 86 -15.50 22.41 26.50
C ASP A 86 -14.07 22.49 27.11
N ALA A 87 -13.24 21.46 26.90
CA ALA A 87 -11.86 21.44 27.36
C ALA A 87 -11.01 22.55 26.70
N LEU A 88 -11.17 22.78 25.38
CA LEU A 88 -10.46 23.82 24.67
C LEU A 88 -10.86 25.20 25.18
N ILE A 89 -12.16 25.48 25.27
CA ILE A 89 -12.69 26.77 25.76
C ILE A 89 -12.24 27.03 27.19
N ALA A 90 -12.40 26.06 28.10
CA ALA A 90 -11.99 26.19 29.48
C ALA A 90 -10.49 26.48 29.66
N THR A 91 -9.66 26.02 28.72
CA THR A 91 -8.20 26.09 28.85
C THR A 91 -7.57 27.28 28.13
N GLU A 92 -8.04 27.56 26.92
CA GLU A 92 -7.43 28.56 26.03
C GLU A 92 -8.19 29.88 26.01
N ASP A 93 -9.52 29.86 26.22
CA ASP A 93 -10.35 31.07 26.07
C ASP A 93 -11.70 30.94 26.80
N GLU A 94 -11.70 31.09 28.14
CA GLU A 94 -12.88 30.88 29.00
C GLU A 94 -14.10 31.76 28.64
N ARG A 95 -13.88 32.88 27.95
CA ARG A 95 -14.92 33.81 27.50
C ARG A 95 -15.12 33.84 25.98
N PHE A 96 -14.76 32.77 25.30
CA PHE A 96 -14.80 32.67 23.83
C PHE A 96 -16.13 33.14 23.21
N TYR A 97 -17.25 32.85 23.85
CA TYR A 97 -18.58 33.25 23.36
C TYR A 97 -18.98 34.68 23.74
N GLU A 98 -18.19 35.39 24.57
CA GLU A 98 -18.51 36.72 25.09
C GLU A 98 -17.83 37.86 24.32
N HIS A 99 -16.88 37.57 23.43
CA HIS A 99 -16.12 38.59 22.71
C HIS A 99 -16.11 38.31 21.18
N SER A 100 -15.72 39.32 20.38
CA SER A 100 -15.62 39.25 18.92
C SER A 100 -14.16 39.30 18.46
N GLY A 101 -13.36 38.26 18.82
CA GLY A 101 -11.97 38.09 18.42
C GLY A 101 -10.93 38.65 19.41
N ILE A 102 -11.29 39.66 20.21
CA ILE A 102 -10.40 40.23 21.22
C ILE A 102 -11.11 40.22 22.59
N ASP A 103 -10.56 39.54 23.57
CA ASP A 103 -10.98 39.60 24.96
C ASP A 103 -10.37 40.85 25.63
N ILE A 104 -11.11 41.97 25.67
CA ILE A 104 -10.64 43.24 26.23
C ILE A 104 -10.33 43.09 27.72
N ARG A 105 -11.18 42.37 28.51
CA ARG A 105 -10.98 42.16 29.94
C ARG A 105 -9.71 41.36 30.21
N GLY A 106 -9.48 40.28 29.45
CA GLY A 106 -8.26 39.47 29.53
C GLY A 106 -7.02 40.25 29.09
N THR A 107 -7.13 41.09 28.07
CA THR A 107 -6.04 41.91 27.56
C THR A 107 -5.60 42.96 28.61
N ILE A 108 -6.57 43.69 29.22
CA ILE A 108 -6.28 44.64 30.30
C ILE A 108 -5.63 43.91 31.50
N ARG A 109 -6.17 42.78 31.91
CA ARG A 109 -5.58 41.96 32.97
C ARG A 109 -4.14 41.58 32.67
N ALA A 110 -3.84 41.09 31.45
CA ALA A 110 -2.49 40.68 31.08
C ALA A 110 -1.50 41.87 31.03
N MET A 111 -1.96 43.08 30.63
CA MET A 111 -1.16 44.28 30.66
C MET A 111 -0.85 44.72 32.10
N VAL A 112 -1.87 44.74 32.98
CA VAL A 112 -1.70 45.17 34.39
C VAL A 112 -0.76 44.24 35.16
N TYR A 113 -0.89 42.93 34.95
CA TYR A 113 -0.11 41.91 35.67
C TYR A 113 1.12 41.43 34.88
N LEU A 114 1.51 42.10 33.78
CA LEU A 114 2.64 41.73 32.92
C LEU A 114 2.68 40.26 32.55
N GLY A 115 1.50 39.67 32.32
CA GLY A 115 1.35 38.27 31.94
C GLY A 115 1.50 37.24 33.08
N SER A 116 1.82 37.65 34.29
CA SER A 116 2.00 36.72 35.41
C SER A 116 0.74 35.94 35.84
N LYS A 117 -0.45 36.49 35.54
CA LYS A 117 -1.76 35.87 35.80
C LYS A 117 -2.42 35.27 34.55
N GLY A 118 -1.62 34.79 33.58
CA GLY A 118 -2.07 34.12 32.36
C GLY A 118 -2.04 34.99 31.12
N GLY A 119 -2.08 34.35 29.94
CA GLY A 119 -2.14 35.02 28.63
C GLY A 119 -3.51 35.63 28.36
N ALA A 120 -3.58 36.48 27.33
CA ALA A 120 -4.81 37.14 26.86
C ALA A 120 -5.10 36.85 25.36
N SER A 121 -4.41 35.92 24.77
CA SER A 121 -4.64 35.54 23.37
C SER A 121 -5.89 34.67 23.28
N THR A 122 -6.85 35.09 22.46
CA THR A 122 -8.08 34.34 22.19
C THR A 122 -7.84 33.18 21.19
N ILE A 123 -8.77 32.21 21.11
CA ILE A 123 -8.75 31.15 20.10
C ILE A 123 -8.70 31.74 18.69
N SER A 124 -9.49 32.78 18.40
CA SER A 124 -9.50 33.47 17.10
C SER A 124 -8.15 34.12 16.75
N GLN A 125 -7.44 34.67 17.73
CA GLN A 125 -6.09 35.22 17.54
C GLN A 125 -5.05 34.11 17.32
N GLN A 126 -5.18 32.98 18.02
CA GLN A 126 -4.31 31.82 17.82
C GLN A 126 -4.56 31.19 16.43
N LEU A 127 -5.81 31.11 15.99
CA LEU A 127 -6.17 30.68 14.62
C LEU A 127 -5.55 31.64 13.57
N ALA A 128 -5.73 32.96 13.72
CA ALA A 128 -5.14 33.96 12.84
C ALA A 128 -3.61 33.80 12.72
N LYS A 129 -2.95 33.56 13.83
CA LYS A 129 -1.51 33.31 13.85
C LYS A 129 -1.13 32.04 13.07
N GLN A 130 -1.87 30.94 13.21
CA GLN A 130 -1.56 29.68 12.53
C GLN A 130 -1.85 29.74 11.03
N LEU A 131 -2.88 30.46 10.62
CA LEU A 131 -3.24 30.63 9.20
C LEU A 131 -2.23 31.50 8.45
N PHE A 132 -1.78 32.62 9.06
CA PHE A 132 -1.10 33.68 8.33
C PHE A 132 0.31 34.01 8.81
N HIS A 133 0.78 33.48 9.95
CA HIS A 133 2.07 33.82 10.54
C HIS A 133 2.83 32.58 11.05
N LYS A 134 3.33 31.77 10.11
CA LYS A 134 4.06 30.53 10.45
C LYS A 134 5.50 30.82 10.99
N GLU A 135 6.09 31.97 10.68
CA GLU A 135 7.45 32.33 11.10
C GLU A 135 7.52 32.93 12.51
N LYS A 136 8.57 32.57 13.25
CA LYS A 136 8.84 33.13 14.58
C LYS A 136 9.51 34.50 14.46
N THR A 137 8.79 35.56 14.73
CA THR A 137 9.34 36.94 14.79
C THR A 137 9.89 37.29 16.18
N ARG A 138 10.87 38.15 16.22
CA ARG A 138 11.52 38.67 17.46
C ARG A 138 11.50 40.21 17.46
N GLY A 139 11.64 40.82 18.67
CA GLY A 139 11.72 42.25 18.82
C GLY A 139 10.45 43.00 18.39
N ILE A 140 10.62 44.15 17.72
CA ILE A 140 9.52 45.05 17.27
C ILE A 140 8.56 44.31 16.29
N ALA A 141 9.09 43.46 15.42
CA ALA A 141 8.28 42.68 14.48
C ALA A 141 7.21 41.78 15.18
N ARG A 142 7.46 41.39 16.43
CA ARG A 142 6.46 40.64 17.21
C ARG A 142 5.22 41.48 17.60
N TYR A 143 5.42 42.78 17.89
CA TYR A 143 4.30 43.67 18.23
C TYR A 143 3.48 44.00 17.00
N THR A 144 4.11 44.26 15.87
CA THR A 144 3.37 44.45 14.60
C THR A 144 2.59 43.20 14.18
N GLN A 145 3.19 42.02 14.33
CA GLN A 145 2.52 40.76 14.11
C GLN A 145 1.30 40.62 15.03
N LYS A 146 1.42 40.98 16.32
CA LYS A 146 0.29 40.87 17.27
C LYS A 146 -0.88 41.78 16.90
N ILE A 147 -0.61 42.98 16.40
CA ILE A 147 -1.64 43.88 15.89
C ILE A 147 -2.36 43.30 14.66
N LYS A 148 -1.61 42.70 13.73
CA LYS A 148 -2.17 41.98 12.59
C LYS A 148 -3.06 40.81 13.03
N GLU A 149 -2.59 40.00 14.00
CA GLU A 149 -3.38 38.89 14.58
C GLU A 149 -4.71 39.38 15.14
N TRP A 150 -4.74 40.54 15.80
CA TRP A 150 -5.98 41.13 16.34
C TRP A 150 -6.96 41.59 15.21
N ILE A 151 -6.44 42.21 14.18
CA ILE A 151 -7.23 42.64 13.02
C ILE A 151 -7.82 41.44 12.30
N ILE A 152 -6.99 40.42 12.03
CA ILE A 152 -7.42 39.19 11.36
C ILE A 152 -8.45 38.44 12.23
N ALA A 153 -8.22 38.30 13.54
CA ALA A 153 -9.16 37.66 14.45
C ALA A 153 -10.52 38.32 14.46
N THR A 154 -10.55 39.66 14.46
CA THR A 154 -11.82 40.42 14.39
C THR A 154 -12.53 40.25 13.03
N ARG A 155 -11.76 40.14 11.94
CA ARG A 155 -12.32 39.85 10.61
C ARG A 155 -12.87 38.41 10.53
N LEU A 156 -12.16 37.43 11.06
CA LEU A 156 -12.65 36.04 11.14
C LEU A 156 -13.96 35.93 11.92
N GLU A 157 -14.07 36.61 13.07
CA GLU A 157 -15.30 36.60 13.89
C GLU A 157 -16.48 37.33 13.23
N LYS A 158 -16.23 38.20 12.27
CA LYS A 158 -17.32 38.85 11.46
C LYS A 158 -17.81 37.91 10.35
N GLN A 159 -16.99 37.03 9.86
CA GLN A 159 -17.23 36.21 8.69
C GLN A 159 -17.67 34.80 9.04
N TYR A 160 -17.14 34.23 10.11
CA TYR A 160 -17.39 32.86 10.54
C TYR A 160 -18.09 32.79 11.90
N THR A 161 -18.95 31.82 12.04
CA THR A 161 -19.57 31.50 13.35
C THR A 161 -18.51 30.99 14.34
N LYS A 162 -18.82 31.04 15.62
CA LYS A 162 -17.98 30.48 16.70
C LYS A 162 -17.66 29.01 16.48
N GLU A 163 -18.64 28.25 16.02
CA GLU A 163 -18.49 26.82 15.72
C GLU A 163 -17.54 26.57 14.55
N GLU A 164 -17.60 27.38 13.51
CA GLU A 164 -16.67 27.31 12.37
C GLU A 164 -15.25 27.69 12.79
N ILE A 165 -15.05 28.71 13.62
CA ILE A 165 -13.74 29.10 14.15
C ILE A 165 -13.13 27.99 14.99
N LEU A 166 -13.91 27.34 15.87
CA LEU A 166 -13.46 26.19 16.66
C LEU A 166 -13.07 25.02 15.73
N THR A 167 -13.90 24.77 14.74
CA THR A 167 -13.66 23.69 13.76
C THR A 167 -12.36 23.93 12.98
N MET A 168 -12.15 25.14 12.48
CA MET A 168 -10.92 25.52 11.80
C MET A 168 -9.70 25.36 12.72
N TYR A 169 -9.81 25.78 13.98
CA TYR A 169 -8.72 25.72 14.93
C TYR A 169 -8.31 24.25 15.23
N PHE A 170 -9.29 23.38 15.45
CA PHE A 170 -9.04 21.93 15.62
C PHE A 170 -8.47 21.28 14.37
N ASN A 171 -8.85 21.71 13.18
CA ASN A 171 -8.40 21.15 11.92
C ASN A 171 -6.97 21.57 11.55
N ILE A 172 -6.53 22.78 11.98
CA ILE A 172 -5.27 23.34 11.50
C ILE A 172 -4.08 23.09 12.45
N TYR A 173 -4.33 22.75 13.72
CA TYR A 173 -3.27 22.62 14.71
C TYR A 173 -2.39 21.40 14.48
N ASP A 174 -1.06 21.61 14.52
CA ASP A 174 -0.06 20.54 14.45
C ASP A 174 0.16 19.94 15.85
N PHE A 175 -0.31 18.69 16.04
CA PHE A 175 -0.12 17.91 17.26
C PHE A 175 1.20 17.13 17.27
N ASN A 176 2.12 17.43 16.35
CA ASN A 176 3.39 16.71 16.19
C ASN A 176 3.25 15.26 15.72
N ASN A 177 4.36 14.58 15.37
CA ASN A 177 4.37 13.19 14.91
C ASN A 177 3.47 12.94 13.67
N ASN A 178 3.40 13.88 12.73
CA ASN A 178 2.52 13.89 11.54
C ASN A 178 1.02 13.86 11.90
N ALA A 179 0.66 14.38 13.07
CA ALA A 179 -0.72 14.47 13.54
C ALA A 179 -1.27 15.90 13.29
N ASP A 180 -1.53 16.23 12.03
CA ASP A 180 -2.07 17.52 11.62
C ASP A 180 -3.59 17.52 11.72
N GLY A 181 -4.13 18.34 12.63
CA GLY A 181 -5.53 18.41 12.98
C GLY A 181 -5.98 17.31 13.96
N ILE A 182 -7.12 17.58 14.60
CA ILE A 182 -7.63 16.76 15.71
C ILE A 182 -7.98 15.33 15.28
N ARG A 183 -8.45 15.10 14.06
CA ARG A 183 -8.80 13.76 13.57
C ARG A 183 -7.56 12.91 13.41
N SER A 184 -6.49 13.45 12.81
CA SER A 184 -5.20 12.77 12.69
C SER A 184 -4.59 12.52 14.07
N ALA A 185 -4.69 13.48 15.00
CA ALA A 185 -4.20 13.31 16.36
C ALA A 185 -4.94 12.21 17.14
N ALA A 186 -6.28 12.16 17.05
CA ALA A 186 -7.09 11.10 17.67
C ALA A 186 -6.73 9.73 17.11
N LYS A 187 -6.50 9.64 15.79
CA LYS A 187 -6.10 8.40 15.11
C LYS A 187 -4.70 7.96 15.50
N ILE A 188 -3.72 8.87 15.45
CA ILE A 188 -2.31 8.57 15.71
C ILE A 188 -2.06 8.24 17.18
N TYR A 189 -2.65 8.97 18.11
CA TYR A 189 -2.37 8.77 19.54
C TYR A 189 -3.27 7.75 20.22
N PHE A 190 -4.50 7.51 19.70
CA PHE A 190 -5.49 6.65 20.34
C PHE A 190 -6.09 5.57 19.43
N ASP A 191 -5.84 5.61 18.13
CA ASP A 191 -6.47 4.77 17.10
C ASP A 191 -8.00 4.89 17.10
N LYS A 192 -8.52 6.13 17.28
CA LYS A 192 -9.94 6.44 17.41
C LYS A 192 -10.36 7.56 16.46
N GLU A 193 -11.64 7.59 16.09
CA GLU A 193 -12.26 8.80 15.57
C GLU A 193 -12.53 9.80 16.70
N PRO A 194 -12.54 11.12 16.46
CA PRO A 194 -12.74 12.13 17.50
C PRO A 194 -13.97 11.91 18.38
N LYS A 195 -15.10 11.47 17.80
CA LYS A 195 -16.32 11.14 18.56
C LYS A 195 -16.14 10.05 19.62
N GLN A 196 -15.11 9.21 19.49
CA GLN A 196 -14.82 8.08 20.37
C GLN A 196 -13.83 8.44 21.48
N LEU A 197 -13.30 9.67 21.47
CA LEU A 197 -12.38 10.14 22.50
C LEU A 197 -13.08 10.21 23.85
N LYS A 198 -12.39 9.75 24.88
CA LYS A 198 -12.79 9.93 26.26
C LYS A 198 -12.40 11.32 26.76
N ILE A 199 -12.96 11.75 27.90
CA ILE A 199 -12.69 13.08 28.47
C ILE A 199 -11.20 13.27 28.74
N GLU A 200 -10.54 12.29 29.35
CA GLU A 200 -9.11 12.33 29.66
C GLU A 200 -8.21 12.32 28.40
N GLU A 201 -8.67 11.67 27.34
CA GLU A 201 -7.98 11.65 26.05
C GLU A 201 -8.12 13.01 25.33
N GLY A 202 -9.32 13.58 25.32
CA GLY A 202 -9.58 14.93 24.81
C GLY A 202 -8.80 15.98 25.57
N ALA A 203 -8.77 15.90 26.91
CA ALA A 203 -8.00 16.80 27.77
C ALA A 203 -6.48 16.71 27.50
N MET A 204 -5.98 15.52 27.17
CA MET A 204 -4.57 15.36 26.76
C MET A 204 -4.29 16.11 25.46
N LEU A 205 -5.12 15.91 24.43
CA LEU A 205 -4.94 16.59 23.12
C LEU A 205 -5.06 18.11 23.29
N VAL A 206 -6.04 18.59 24.05
CA VAL A 206 -6.16 20.02 24.36
C VAL A 206 -4.92 20.56 25.10
N GLY A 207 -4.34 19.77 25.98
CA GLY A 207 -3.08 20.12 26.66
C GLY A 207 -1.93 20.41 25.70
N MET A 208 -1.91 19.77 24.52
CA MET A 208 -0.87 19.97 23.52
C MET A 208 -0.95 21.32 22.79
N PHE A 209 -2.10 22.01 22.76
CA PHE A 209 -2.23 23.34 22.15
C PHE A 209 -1.27 24.38 22.74
N LYS A 210 -0.84 24.21 23.96
CA LYS A 210 0.16 25.09 24.56
C LYS A 210 1.54 24.96 23.91
N ASN A 211 1.97 23.75 23.62
CA ASN A 211 3.22 23.41 22.90
C ASN A 211 3.26 21.91 22.62
N SER A 212 2.95 21.51 21.41
CA SER A 212 2.86 20.11 21.00
C SER A 212 4.20 19.37 21.06
N ALA A 213 5.32 20.07 20.86
CA ALA A 213 6.66 19.47 20.97
C ALA A 213 7.04 19.18 22.44
N LEU A 214 6.74 20.09 23.37
CA LEU A 214 7.03 19.93 24.81
C LEU A 214 6.10 18.89 25.44
N TYR A 215 4.81 18.92 25.06
CA TYR A 215 3.77 18.01 25.57
C TYR A 215 3.49 16.85 24.60
N ASN A 216 4.58 16.25 24.06
CA ASN A 216 4.47 15.10 23.16
C ASN A 216 4.29 13.80 23.97
N PRO A 217 3.15 13.08 23.84
CA PRO A 217 2.84 11.92 24.68
C PRO A 217 3.74 10.71 24.45
N VAL A 218 4.44 10.67 23.30
CA VAL A 218 5.41 9.61 22.98
C VAL A 218 6.76 9.86 23.66
N LYS A 219 7.16 11.15 23.77
CA LYS A 219 8.48 11.53 24.27
C LYS A 219 8.50 11.97 25.73
N ASN A 220 7.40 12.55 26.26
CA ASN A 220 7.32 13.16 27.58
C ASN A 220 6.02 12.80 28.29
N LYS A 221 5.89 11.56 28.71
CA LYS A 221 4.69 11.05 29.38
C LYS A 221 4.31 11.81 30.64
N GLU A 222 5.28 12.15 31.48
CA GLU A 222 5.06 12.85 32.75
C GLU A 222 4.56 14.27 32.52
N GLY A 223 5.27 15.05 31.68
CA GLY A 223 4.88 16.42 31.34
C GLY A 223 3.48 16.49 30.72
N VAL A 224 3.14 15.51 29.86
CA VAL A 224 1.81 15.40 29.24
C VAL A 224 0.74 15.06 30.27
N THR A 225 1.01 14.14 31.19
CA THR A 225 0.06 13.80 32.28
C THR A 225 -0.22 15.02 33.14
N ASN A 226 0.82 15.76 33.55
CA ASN A 226 0.68 16.98 34.32
C ASN A 226 -0.13 18.04 33.56
N ARG A 227 0.12 18.22 32.27
CA ARG A 227 -0.59 19.18 31.44
C ARG A 227 -2.05 18.80 31.22
N ARG A 228 -2.36 17.50 30.99
CA ARG A 228 -3.73 16.96 30.96
C ARG A 228 -4.47 17.30 32.26
N ASN A 229 -3.82 17.10 33.40
CA ASN A 229 -4.42 17.35 34.69
C ASN A 229 -4.73 18.85 34.93
N VAL A 230 -3.91 19.75 34.34
CA VAL A 230 -4.21 21.19 34.28
C VAL A 230 -5.47 21.45 33.44
N VAL A 231 -5.61 20.83 32.29
CA VAL A 231 -6.83 20.97 31.46
C VAL A 231 -8.09 20.52 32.22
N LEU A 232 -8.03 19.34 32.85
CA LEU A 232 -9.14 18.83 33.69
C LEU A 232 -9.49 19.77 34.82
N ALA A 233 -8.49 20.40 35.47
CA ALA A 233 -8.70 21.40 36.48
C ALA A 233 -9.36 22.68 35.97
N GLN A 234 -9.01 23.14 34.73
CA GLN A 234 -9.70 24.25 34.11
C GLN A 234 -11.14 23.92 33.70
N MET A 235 -11.41 22.69 33.25
CA MET A 235 -12.77 22.23 32.99
C MET A 235 -13.64 22.25 34.27
N ALA A 236 -13.11 21.80 35.41
CA ALA A 236 -13.82 21.84 36.70
C ALA A 236 -14.03 23.28 37.19
N LYS A 237 -13.00 24.14 37.05
CA LYS A 237 -13.10 25.57 37.38
C LYS A 237 -14.23 26.28 36.63
N ASN A 238 -14.44 25.91 35.38
CA ASN A 238 -15.46 26.50 34.49
C ASN A 238 -16.79 25.70 34.47
N ASN A 239 -17.01 24.83 35.44
CA ASN A 239 -18.23 24.05 35.62
C ASN A 239 -18.57 23.06 34.51
N TYR A 240 -17.59 22.65 33.68
CA TYR A 240 -17.74 21.57 32.69
C TYR A 240 -17.55 20.17 33.29
N LEU A 241 -16.94 20.09 34.46
CA LEU A 241 -16.79 18.85 35.28
C LEU A 241 -17.10 19.14 36.73
N THR A 242 -17.60 18.14 37.45
CA THR A 242 -17.64 18.21 38.90
C THR A 242 -16.24 18.02 39.49
N GLN A 243 -16.05 18.41 40.77
CA GLN A 243 -14.78 18.19 41.44
C GLN A 243 -14.42 16.70 41.54
N GLU A 244 -15.40 15.86 41.83
CA GLU A 244 -15.26 14.41 41.92
C GLU A 244 -14.84 13.78 40.58
N GLN A 245 -15.48 14.21 39.47
CA GLN A 245 -15.10 13.78 38.12
C GLN A 245 -13.66 14.15 37.78
N LYS A 246 -13.26 15.39 38.06
CA LYS A 246 -11.89 15.87 37.87
C LYS A 246 -10.91 14.99 38.65
N ASP A 247 -11.14 14.76 39.95
CA ASP A 247 -10.21 14.02 40.78
C ASP A 247 -10.07 12.56 40.32
N SER A 248 -11.19 11.94 39.95
CA SER A 248 -11.20 10.59 39.35
C SER A 248 -10.41 10.52 38.03
N LEU A 249 -10.65 11.47 37.11
CA LEU A 249 -9.99 11.49 35.78
C LEU A 249 -8.50 11.79 35.90
N GLN A 250 -8.07 12.61 36.86
CA GLN A 250 -6.67 12.92 37.09
C GLN A 250 -5.85 11.71 37.59
N GLN A 251 -6.49 10.77 38.30
CA GLN A 251 -5.85 9.54 38.75
C GLN A 251 -5.64 8.50 37.64
N LEU A 252 -6.35 8.62 36.50
CA LEU A 252 -6.21 7.68 35.40
C LEU A 252 -4.81 7.75 34.78
N PRO A 253 -4.14 6.60 34.55
CA PRO A 253 -2.86 6.59 33.86
C PRO A 253 -3.02 7.04 32.40
N LEU A 254 -1.99 7.70 31.86
CA LEU A 254 -1.94 8.06 30.45
C LEU A 254 -1.77 6.79 29.60
N LYS A 255 -2.83 6.38 28.90
CA LYS A 255 -2.85 5.25 27.98
C LYS A 255 -2.96 5.76 26.56
N ILE A 256 -1.88 5.64 25.78
CA ILE A 256 -1.88 5.92 24.34
C ILE A 256 -1.77 4.61 23.57
N LYS A 257 -2.44 4.54 22.44
CA LYS A 257 -2.26 3.51 21.40
C LYS A 257 -1.60 4.18 20.20
N TYR A 258 -0.29 4.43 20.31
CA TYR A 258 0.45 5.16 19.30
C TYR A 258 0.52 4.37 18.00
N THR A 259 -0.12 4.88 16.97
CA THR A 259 -0.19 4.30 15.62
C THR A 259 0.31 5.36 14.62
N PRO A 260 1.64 5.45 14.40
CA PRO A 260 2.17 6.44 13.48
C PRO A 260 1.67 6.21 12.08
N GLU A 261 1.18 7.24 11.42
CA GLU A 261 0.86 7.22 9.99
C GLU A 261 2.09 7.65 9.20
N SER A 262 2.64 6.75 8.39
CA SER A 262 3.67 7.05 7.41
C SER A 262 3.32 6.40 6.08
N HIS A 263 3.87 6.92 4.98
CA HIS A 263 3.69 6.31 3.66
C HIS A 263 4.21 4.86 3.59
N ASN A 264 5.13 4.51 4.48
CA ASN A 264 5.77 3.20 4.55
C ASN A 264 5.05 2.21 5.47
N ASP A 265 4.07 2.66 6.26
CA ASP A 265 3.35 1.86 7.24
C ASP A 265 1.88 1.65 6.84
N GLY A 266 1.21 0.69 7.45
CA GLY A 266 -0.16 0.31 7.15
C GLY A 266 -0.26 -0.81 6.11
N ILE A 267 -1.49 -1.10 5.67
CA ILE A 267 -1.77 -2.13 4.66
C ILE A 267 -1.63 -1.60 3.23
N ALA A 268 -1.43 -2.50 2.28
CA ALA A 268 -1.36 -2.22 0.84
C ALA A 268 -0.33 -1.14 0.44
N THR A 269 0.82 -1.07 1.10
CA THR A 269 1.83 -0.03 0.86
C THR A 269 2.31 0.02 -0.60
N TYR A 270 2.54 -1.13 -1.25
CA TYR A 270 2.91 -1.22 -2.67
C TYR A 270 1.80 -0.71 -3.58
N PHE A 271 0.56 -1.10 -3.31
CA PHE A 271 -0.60 -0.62 -4.06
C PHE A 271 -0.75 0.90 -3.94
N ARG A 272 -0.59 1.47 -2.74
CA ARG A 272 -0.68 2.93 -2.53
C ARG A 272 0.37 3.70 -3.34
N GLU A 273 1.59 3.16 -3.48
CA GLU A 273 2.63 3.77 -4.32
C GLU A 273 2.33 3.64 -5.81
N TYR A 274 1.82 2.49 -6.23
CA TYR A 274 1.36 2.31 -7.61
C TYR A 274 0.18 3.23 -7.93
N LEU A 275 -0.80 3.33 -7.01
CA LEU A 275 -1.92 4.25 -7.09
C LEU A 275 -1.46 5.72 -7.15
N ARG A 276 -0.42 6.09 -6.39
CA ARG A 276 0.13 7.45 -6.45
C ARG A 276 0.66 7.81 -7.84
N SER A 277 1.29 6.87 -8.51
CA SER A 277 1.74 7.05 -9.89
C SER A 277 0.56 7.19 -10.86
N TYR A 278 -0.46 6.34 -10.73
CA TYR A 278 -1.70 6.42 -11.47
C TYR A 278 -2.40 7.79 -11.28
N MET A 279 -2.54 8.24 -10.04
CA MET A 279 -3.18 9.53 -9.71
C MET A 279 -2.41 10.73 -10.25
N LYS A 280 -1.07 10.68 -10.32
CA LYS A 280 -0.26 11.73 -10.98
C LYS A 280 -0.59 11.82 -12.46
N THR A 281 -0.77 10.70 -13.15
CA THR A 281 -1.19 10.67 -14.55
C THR A 281 -2.60 11.24 -14.68
N TRP A 282 -3.53 10.76 -13.87
CA TRP A 282 -4.92 11.23 -13.88
C TRP A 282 -5.03 12.76 -13.67
N VAL A 283 -4.32 13.33 -12.70
CA VAL A 283 -4.28 14.79 -12.45
C VAL A 283 -3.76 15.57 -13.66
N ASN A 284 -2.80 15.02 -14.40
CA ASN A 284 -2.27 15.68 -15.60
C ASN A 284 -3.26 15.67 -16.77
N GLU A 285 -4.08 14.64 -16.87
CA GLU A 285 -5.05 14.43 -17.94
C GLU A 285 -6.41 15.07 -17.64
N ASN A 286 -6.70 15.41 -16.38
CA ASN A 286 -7.99 15.95 -15.94
C ASN A 286 -7.79 17.28 -15.21
N PRO A 287 -7.66 18.41 -15.92
CA PRO A 287 -7.55 19.74 -15.30
C PRO A 287 -8.85 20.17 -14.64
N LYS A 288 -8.77 21.12 -13.69
CA LYS A 288 -9.92 21.80 -13.11
C LYS A 288 -10.65 22.65 -14.17
N PRO A 289 -11.92 23.07 -13.92
CA PRO A 289 -12.67 23.93 -14.85
C PRO A 289 -11.98 25.26 -15.18
N ASP A 290 -11.11 25.76 -14.31
CA ASP A 290 -10.31 26.99 -14.51
C ASP A 290 -9.01 26.74 -15.30
N GLY A 291 -8.75 25.50 -15.75
CA GLY A 291 -7.55 25.08 -16.46
C GLY A 291 -6.35 24.76 -15.56
N SER A 292 -6.43 25.01 -14.27
CA SER A 292 -5.38 24.60 -13.32
C SER A 292 -5.40 23.08 -13.07
N LYS A 293 -4.28 22.51 -12.58
CA LYS A 293 -4.22 21.09 -12.23
C LYS A 293 -4.67 20.86 -10.79
N TYR A 294 -5.32 19.72 -10.56
CA TYR A 294 -5.51 19.25 -9.19
C TYR A 294 -4.16 19.00 -8.52
N ASN A 295 -4.07 19.33 -7.24
CA ASN A 295 -2.93 18.98 -6.42
C ASN A 295 -3.28 17.76 -5.56
N LEU A 296 -2.67 16.61 -5.89
CA LEU A 296 -2.90 15.34 -5.19
C LEU A 296 -2.65 15.41 -3.67
N TYR A 297 -1.87 16.37 -3.21
CA TYR A 297 -1.43 16.46 -1.82
C TYR A 297 -2.14 17.55 -1.02
N LEU A 298 -2.82 18.48 -1.69
CA LEU A 298 -3.34 19.70 -1.08
C LEU A 298 -4.85 19.92 -1.28
N ASP A 299 -5.46 19.33 -2.31
CA ASP A 299 -6.86 19.63 -2.69
C ASP A 299 -7.89 18.74 -1.96
N GLY A 300 -7.45 17.80 -1.12
CA GLY A 300 -8.35 16.98 -0.32
C GLY A 300 -9.23 16.04 -1.14
N LEU A 301 -8.69 15.46 -2.21
CA LEU A 301 -9.42 14.49 -3.01
C LEU A 301 -9.77 13.24 -2.18
N LYS A 302 -10.83 12.57 -2.57
CA LYS A 302 -11.22 11.29 -2.01
C LYS A 302 -11.20 10.24 -3.10
N VAL A 303 -10.28 9.27 -3.00
CA VAL A 303 -10.04 8.26 -4.01
C VAL A 303 -10.59 6.92 -3.53
N TYR A 304 -11.66 6.45 -4.16
CA TYR A 304 -12.27 5.15 -3.87
C TYR A 304 -11.59 4.08 -4.71
N THR A 305 -10.97 3.13 -4.04
CA THR A 305 -10.24 2.03 -4.68
C THR A 305 -11.03 0.73 -4.66
N THR A 306 -10.55 -0.24 -5.41
CA THR A 306 -11.13 -1.58 -5.51
C THR A 306 -10.65 -2.55 -4.42
N ILE A 307 -9.61 -2.17 -3.65
CA ILE A 307 -9.04 -3.01 -2.59
C ILE A 307 -10.06 -3.28 -1.49
N ASP A 308 -10.26 -4.55 -1.15
CA ASP A 308 -10.98 -4.98 0.04
C ASP A 308 -10.02 -5.09 1.23
N SER A 309 -10.32 -4.39 2.32
CA SER A 309 -9.40 -4.33 3.47
C SER A 309 -9.15 -5.67 4.13
N LYS A 310 -10.17 -6.55 4.19
CA LYS A 310 -10.07 -7.88 4.80
C LYS A 310 -9.24 -8.81 3.92
N MET A 311 -9.50 -8.81 2.60
CA MET A 311 -8.74 -9.60 1.63
C MET A 311 -7.28 -9.16 1.60
N GLN A 312 -7.00 -7.86 1.65
CA GLN A 312 -5.63 -7.33 1.71
C GLN A 312 -4.88 -7.82 2.96
N ILE A 313 -5.51 -7.73 4.13
CA ILE A 313 -4.92 -8.22 5.39
C ILE A 313 -4.63 -9.73 5.32
N TYR A 314 -5.54 -10.51 4.72
CA TYR A 314 -5.35 -11.95 4.56
C TYR A 314 -4.21 -12.29 3.59
N ALA A 315 -4.07 -11.52 2.50
CA ALA A 315 -2.98 -11.66 1.53
C ALA A 315 -1.61 -11.35 2.17
N GLU A 316 -1.48 -10.23 2.86
CA GLU A 316 -0.25 -9.86 3.59
C GLU A 316 0.11 -10.89 4.67
N ALA A 317 -0.89 -11.39 5.41
CA ALA A 317 -0.68 -12.43 6.41
C ALA A 317 -0.21 -13.75 5.78
N ALA A 318 -0.77 -14.15 4.64
CA ALA A 318 -0.39 -15.35 3.92
C ALA A 318 1.04 -15.25 3.38
N VAL A 319 1.36 -14.15 2.73
CA VAL A 319 2.72 -13.85 2.24
C VAL A 319 3.71 -13.87 3.39
N LYS A 320 3.47 -13.12 4.46
CA LYS A 320 4.38 -13.05 5.63
C LYS A 320 4.62 -14.40 6.26
N ALA A 321 3.55 -15.18 6.46
CA ALA A 321 3.64 -16.49 7.11
C ALA A 321 4.44 -17.48 6.26
N HIS A 322 4.13 -17.58 4.96
CA HIS A 322 4.79 -18.54 4.08
C HIS A 322 6.22 -18.13 3.75
N MET A 323 6.46 -16.89 3.36
CA MET A 323 7.80 -16.43 3.00
C MET A 323 8.80 -16.56 4.16
N LYS A 324 8.33 -16.40 5.42
CA LYS A 324 9.16 -16.64 6.61
C LYS A 324 9.60 -18.12 6.73
N GLN A 325 8.72 -19.06 6.43
CA GLN A 325 9.07 -20.50 6.49
C GLN A 325 9.92 -20.92 5.29
N LEU A 326 9.55 -20.45 4.11
CA LEU A 326 10.30 -20.72 2.88
C LEU A 326 11.74 -20.17 2.95
N GLN A 327 11.93 -18.97 3.54
CA GLN A 327 13.26 -18.40 3.77
C GLN A 327 14.11 -19.29 4.67
N LYS A 328 13.54 -19.89 5.73
CA LYS A 328 14.29 -20.83 6.58
C LYS A 328 14.76 -22.07 5.79
N ALA A 329 13.91 -22.60 4.91
CA ALA A 329 14.27 -23.70 4.05
C ALA A 329 15.39 -23.31 3.07
N PHE A 330 15.29 -22.10 2.47
CA PHE A 330 16.32 -21.55 1.60
C PHE A 330 17.66 -21.40 2.33
N ASP A 331 17.67 -20.81 3.53
CA ASP A 331 18.87 -20.61 4.33
C ASP A 331 19.49 -21.94 4.79
N ALA A 332 18.68 -22.97 5.00
CA ALA A 332 19.16 -24.33 5.34
C ALA A 332 19.83 -25.03 4.15
N GLU A 333 19.26 -24.86 2.96
CA GLU A 333 19.80 -25.44 1.72
C GLU A 333 20.98 -24.63 1.18
N ASN A 334 20.92 -23.30 1.26
CA ASN A 334 21.88 -22.35 0.70
C ASN A 334 22.39 -21.37 1.76
N ASN A 335 23.56 -21.59 2.33
CA ASN A 335 24.22 -20.74 3.31
C ASN A 335 25.73 -20.65 3.07
N ARG A 336 26.39 -19.68 3.74
CA ARG A 336 27.84 -19.43 3.57
C ARG A 336 28.73 -20.64 3.85
N LYS A 337 28.32 -21.62 4.69
CA LYS A 337 29.05 -22.82 4.97
C LYS A 337 29.01 -23.84 3.82
N LYS A 338 27.88 -23.87 3.10
CA LYS A 338 27.61 -24.80 2.00
C LYS A 338 27.91 -24.22 0.62
N ASN A 339 27.98 -22.87 0.52
CA ASN A 339 28.10 -22.14 -0.74
C ASN A 339 29.06 -20.97 -0.63
N ALA A 340 30.21 -21.05 -1.28
CA ALA A 340 31.24 -20.01 -1.31
C ALA A 340 30.77 -18.73 -2.01
N THR A 341 29.83 -18.84 -2.95
CA THR A 341 29.24 -17.72 -3.70
C THR A 341 27.88 -17.27 -3.15
N TYR A 342 27.58 -17.63 -1.89
CA TYR A 342 26.31 -17.27 -1.23
C TYR A 342 26.00 -15.77 -1.40
N PRO A 343 24.74 -15.39 -1.75
CA PRO A 343 23.55 -16.25 -1.90
C PRO A 343 23.34 -16.85 -3.32
N PHE A 344 24.23 -16.58 -4.26
CA PHE A 344 24.12 -17.02 -5.65
C PHE A 344 24.47 -18.50 -5.79
N VAL A 345 23.74 -19.22 -6.64
CA VAL A 345 23.86 -20.66 -6.86
C VAL A 345 24.34 -20.91 -8.28
N LYS A 346 25.28 -21.85 -8.45
CA LYS A 346 25.84 -22.25 -9.77
C LYS A 346 26.42 -21.07 -10.55
N VAL A 347 27.14 -20.17 -9.88
CA VAL A 347 27.89 -19.09 -10.51
C VAL A 347 29.39 -19.26 -10.30
N THR A 348 30.17 -18.84 -11.27
CA THR A 348 31.64 -18.78 -11.18
C THR A 348 32.08 -17.66 -10.24
N LYS A 349 33.34 -17.64 -9.83
CA LYS A 349 33.89 -16.57 -8.96
C LYS A 349 33.86 -15.21 -9.67
N ASP A 350 34.08 -15.19 -10.98
CA ASP A 350 34.07 -13.93 -11.73
C ASP A 350 32.63 -13.39 -11.91
N GLU A 351 31.66 -14.26 -12.20
CA GLU A 351 30.25 -13.89 -12.22
C GLU A 351 29.79 -13.36 -10.85
N TYR A 352 30.18 -14.02 -9.75
CA TYR A 352 29.91 -13.55 -8.40
C TYR A 352 30.47 -12.13 -8.14
N ASN A 353 31.73 -11.89 -8.50
CA ASN A 353 32.35 -10.57 -8.35
C ASN A 353 31.64 -9.52 -9.20
N ASN A 354 31.27 -9.84 -10.43
CA ASN A 354 30.55 -8.95 -11.33
C ASN A 354 29.14 -8.62 -10.82
N LEU A 355 28.43 -9.60 -10.23
CA LEU A 355 27.11 -9.38 -9.64
C LEU A 355 27.18 -8.41 -8.43
N ILE A 356 28.18 -8.58 -7.57
CA ILE A 356 28.40 -7.70 -6.43
C ILE A 356 28.80 -6.29 -6.89
N GLU A 357 29.74 -6.19 -7.81
CA GLU A 357 30.20 -4.90 -8.35
C GLU A 357 29.04 -4.10 -8.97
N ARG A 358 28.19 -4.74 -9.75
CA ARG A 358 26.96 -4.12 -10.29
C ARG A 358 26.03 -3.63 -9.16
N ALA A 359 25.81 -4.47 -8.15
CA ALA A 359 24.95 -4.11 -7.02
C ALA A 359 25.54 -2.96 -6.18
N MET A 360 26.86 -2.90 -6.02
CA MET A 360 27.55 -1.77 -5.36
C MET A 360 27.34 -0.49 -6.18
N LYS A 361 27.59 -0.52 -7.50
CA LYS A 361 27.47 0.64 -8.40
C LYS A 361 26.04 1.20 -8.49
N SER A 362 25.04 0.36 -8.39
CA SER A 362 23.62 0.75 -8.40
C SER A 362 23.10 1.22 -7.02
N SER A 363 23.89 1.10 -5.96
CA SER A 363 23.47 1.48 -4.61
C SER A 363 23.47 3.00 -4.41
N ASN A 364 22.54 3.50 -3.59
CA ASN A 364 22.49 4.92 -3.21
C ASN A 364 23.80 5.40 -2.60
N ARG A 365 24.51 4.54 -1.84
CA ARG A 365 25.82 4.86 -1.29
C ARG A 365 26.84 5.20 -2.38
N TRP A 366 26.92 4.38 -3.43
CA TRP A 366 27.85 4.61 -4.55
C TRP A 366 27.50 5.89 -5.28
N ILE A 367 26.23 6.06 -5.65
CA ILE A 367 25.74 7.24 -6.38
C ILE A 367 26.02 8.52 -5.58
N HIS A 368 25.75 8.52 -4.28
CA HIS A 368 25.96 9.66 -3.39
C HIS A 368 27.43 10.01 -3.24
N LEU A 369 28.30 9.03 -2.98
CA LEU A 369 29.75 9.27 -2.85
C LEU A 369 30.37 9.77 -4.17
N LYS A 370 29.89 9.22 -5.30
CA LYS A 370 30.31 9.70 -6.62
C LYS A 370 29.89 11.16 -6.87
N TYR A 371 28.67 11.51 -6.48
CA TYR A 371 28.17 12.89 -6.53
C TYR A 371 29.01 13.86 -5.66
N LEU A 372 29.50 13.39 -4.52
CA LEU A 372 30.41 14.14 -3.64
C LEU A 372 31.86 14.21 -4.16
N GLY A 373 32.18 13.63 -5.32
CA GLY A 373 33.50 13.72 -5.97
C GLY A 373 34.53 12.69 -5.51
N TYR A 374 34.13 11.66 -4.74
CA TYR A 374 35.03 10.57 -4.36
C TYR A 374 35.45 9.73 -5.57
N SER A 375 36.73 9.31 -5.60
CA SER A 375 37.23 8.38 -6.62
C SER A 375 36.61 6.99 -6.48
N GLU A 376 36.53 6.22 -7.56
CA GLU A 376 36.01 4.85 -7.50
C GLU A 376 36.78 3.95 -6.52
N LYS A 377 38.07 4.18 -6.32
CA LYS A 377 38.91 3.47 -5.37
C LYS A 377 38.44 3.74 -3.93
N GLU A 378 38.29 5.00 -3.56
CA GLU A 378 37.82 5.40 -2.22
C GLU A 378 36.39 4.90 -1.96
N ILE A 379 35.52 4.96 -2.99
CA ILE A 379 34.17 4.41 -2.89
C ILE A 379 34.22 2.91 -2.58
N ARG A 380 35.00 2.10 -3.34
CA ARG A 380 35.15 0.66 -3.07
C ARG A 380 35.71 0.38 -1.68
N GLU A 381 36.72 1.13 -1.23
CA GLU A 381 37.26 1.01 0.12
C GLU A 381 36.19 1.28 1.19
N SER A 382 35.30 2.25 0.95
CA SER A 382 34.19 2.58 1.85
C SER A 382 33.20 1.41 2.04
N PHE A 383 33.06 0.52 1.02
CA PHE A 383 32.18 -0.66 1.10
C PHE A 383 32.75 -1.79 1.97
N ASN A 384 34.05 -1.74 2.29
CA ASN A 384 34.73 -2.70 3.16
C ASN A 384 34.84 -2.23 4.62
N LYS A 385 34.47 -0.98 4.93
CA LYS A 385 34.46 -0.45 6.30
C LYS A 385 33.14 -0.82 6.99
N LYS A 386 33.23 -1.38 8.21
CA LYS A 386 32.05 -1.68 9.03
C LYS A 386 31.35 -0.39 9.46
N VAL A 387 30.04 -0.37 9.39
CA VAL A 387 29.17 0.71 9.83
C VAL A 387 27.98 0.15 10.61
N GLU A 388 27.48 0.93 11.55
CA GLU A 388 26.22 0.61 12.22
C GLU A 388 25.06 0.79 11.25
N MET A 389 24.14 -0.15 11.23
CA MET A 389 22.97 -0.09 10.39
C MET A 389 21.79 -0.89 10.98
N ARG A 390 20.60 -0.43 10.71
CA ARG A 390 19.36 -1.14 11.03
C ARG A 390 18.89 -1.93 9.83
N VAL A 391 18.70 -3.23 9.98
CA VAL A 391 18.38 -4.13 8.89
C VAL A 391 17.08 -4.89 9.17
N PHE A 392 16.40 -5.28 8.09
CA PHE A 392 15.23 -6.15 8.14
C PHE A 392 15.57 -7.52 8.68
N SER A 393 14.69 -8.11 9.50
CA SER A 393 14.66 -9.54 9.76
C SER A 393 13.21 -10.02 9.92
N TRP A 394 12.96 -11.31 9.77
CA TRP A 394 11.64 -11.91 9.97
C TRP A 394 11.12 -11.83 11.42
N LYS A 395 11.93 -11.35 12.36
CA LYS A 395 11.56 -11.06 13.76
C LYS A 395 11.35 -9.57 14.04
N GLY A 396 11.50 -8.72 13.05
CA GLY A 396 11.50 -7.27 13.13
C GLY A 396 12.86 -6.69 12.74
N GLU A 397 12.97 -5.36 12.74
CA GLU A 397 14.24 -4.68 12.49
C GLU A 397 15.25 -4.97 13.61
N ARG A 398 16.51 -5.06 13.26
CA ARG A 398 17.61 -5.19 14.20
C ARG A 398 18.76 -4.26 13.88
N ASP A 399 19.37 -3.72 14.92
CA ASP A 399 20.62 -2.99 14.80
C ASP A 399 21.79 -3.98 14.70
N THR A 400 22.74 -3.69 13.81
CA THR A 400 23.88 -4.56 13.53
C THR A 400 25.06 -3.73 13.00
N VAL A 401 26.26 -4.29 13.11
CA VAL A 401 27.48 -3.71 12.55
C VAL A 401 28.01 -4.61 11.46
N MET A 402 27.95 -4.18 10.21
CA MET A 402 28.48 -4.92 9.06
C MET A 402 29.03 -3.98 7.99
N THR A 403 29.75 -4.54 7.03
CA THR A 403 30.19 -3.75 5.88
C THR A 403 29.02 -3.47 4.91
N PRO A 404 29.01 -2.34 4.19
CA PRO A 404 28.01 -2.08 3.14
C PRO A 404 27.97 -3.20 2.07
N ARG A 405 29.12 -3.82 1.76
CA ARG A 405 29.18 -4.98 0.86
C ARG A 405 28.44 -6.19 1.46
N ASP A 406 28.63 -6.50 2.74
CA ASP A 406 27.91 -7.58 3.41
C ASP A 406 26.41 -7.31 3.51
N SER A 407 26.01 -6.03 3.68
CA SER A 407 24.59 -5.67 3.69
C SER A 407 23.92 -5.92 2.33
N ILE A 408 24.59 -5.68 1.22
CA ILE A 408 24.09 -6.01 -0.12
C ILE A 408 23.84 -7.53 -0.22
N LEU A 409 24.81 -8.36 0.18
CA LEU A 409 24.67 -9.81 0.18
C LEU A 409 23.54 -10.26 1.12
N TYR A 410 23.43 -9.62 2.28
CA TYR A 410 22.36 -9.90 3.25
C TYR A 410 20.98 -9.66 2.64
N TYR A 411 20.76 -8.50 2.00
CA TYR A 411 19.48 -8.17 1.38
C TYR A 411 19.17 -9.01 0.13
N LYS A 412 20.18 -9.33 -0.66
CA LYS A 412 20.03 -10.23 -1.83
C LYS A 412 19.63 -11.65 -1.45
N ALA A 413 19.98 -12.12 -0.27
CA ALA A 413 19.64 -13.46 0.23
C ALA A 413 18.14 -13.64 0.55
N PHE A 414 17.37 -12.57 0.69
CA PHE A 414 15.92 -12.67 0.92
C PHE A 414 15.17 -13.00 -0.36
N LEU A 415 14.34 -14.02 -0.30
CA LEU A 415 13.38 -14.32 -1.37
C LEU A 415 12.36 -13.20 -1.50
N ARG A 416 11.94 -12.94 -2.73
CA ARG A 416 10.93 -11.95 -3.11
C ARG A 416 9.63 -12.63 -3.47
N THR A 417 8.54 -11.88 -3.45
CA THR A 417 7.22 -12.37 -3.87
C THR A 417 6.35 -11.23 -4.37
N GLY A 418 5.46 -11.53 -5.31
CA GLY A 418 4.35 -10.69 -5.72
C GLY A 418 3.07 -11.51 -5.67
N MET A 419 2.00 -10.92 -5.14
CA MET A 419 0.68 -11.53 -5.08
C MET A 419 -0.40 -10.51 -5.41
N MET A 420 -1.34 -10.86 -6.28
CA MET A 420 -2.51 -10.04 -6.60
C MET A 420 -3.76 -10.91 -6.72
N SER A 421 -4.88 -10.39 -6.23
CA SER A 421 -6.22 -10.97 -6.43
C SER A 421 -7.12 -10.00 -7.17
N MET A 422 -7.90 -10.50 -8.13
CA MET A 422 -8.79 -9.70 -8.97
C MET A 422 -10.12 -10.43 -9.19
N GLU A 423 -11.21 -9.70 -9.18
CA GLU A 423 -12.52 -10.16 -9.61
C GLU A 423 -12.60 -10.11 -11.14
N PRO A 424 -12.76 -11.25 -11.84
CA PRO A 424 -12.60 -11.30 -13.28
C PRO A 424 -13.72 -10.58 -14.06
N GLN A 425 -14.94 -10.48 -13.51
CA GLN A 425 -16.09 -9.84 -14.16
C GLN A 425 -15.99 -8.30 -14.17
N THR A 426 -15.38 -7.72 -13.15
CA THR A 426 -15.30 -6.26 -12.97
C THR A 426 -13.91 -5.69 -13.18
N GLY A 427 -12.89 -6.55 -13.20
CA GLY A 427 -11.49 -6.13 -13.17
C GLY A 427 -11.03 -5.57 -11.81
N HIS A 428 -11.89 -5.57 -10.78
CA HIS A 428 -11.58 -4.99 -9.47
C HIS A 428 -10.45 -5.74 -8.77
N ILE A 429 -9.38 -5.03 -8.48
CA ILE A 429 -8.25 -5.57 -7.71
C ILE A 429 -8.64 -5.59 -6.23
N LYS A 430 -8.74 -6.78 -5.65
CA LYS A 430 -9.18 -6.99 -4.26
C LYS A 430 -8.02 -7.01 -3.26
N ALA A 431 -6.84 -7.47 -3.67
CA ALA A 431 -5.64 -7.49 -2.85
C ALA A 431 -4.37 -7.35 -3.69
N TRP A 432 -3.34 -6.70 -3.13
CA TRP A 432 -2.06 -6.42 -3.79
C TRP A 432 -0.92 -6.46 -2.79
N VAL A 433 0.00 -7.40 -2.94
CA VAL A 433 1.20 -7.52 -2.11
C VAL A 433 2.43 -7.55 -3.02
N GLY A 434 3.08 -6.41 -3.20
CA GLY A 434 4.22 -6.25 -4.12
C GLY A 434 5.55 -6.76 -3.58
N GLY A 435 5.62 -7.21 -2.31
CA GLY A 435 6.84 -7.74 -1.70
C GLY A 435 6.68 -8.09 -0.23
N ILE A 436 7.78 -8.48 0.40
CA ILE A 436 7.77 -8.98 1.79
C ILE A 436 7.77 -7.90 2.87
N ASN A 437 8.23 -6.69 2.53
CA ASN A 437 8.25 -5.52 3.42
C ASN A 437 8.60 -4.27 2.64
N TYR A 438 7.69 -3.31 2.54
CA TYR A 438 7.87 -2.12 1.71
C TYR A 438 9.03 -1.21 2.18
N LYS A 439 9.22 -1.05 3.48
CA LYS A 439 10.28 -0.19 4.04
C LYS A 439 11.69 -0.59 3.57
N HIS A 440 11.93 -1.89 3.39
CA HIS A 440 13.24 -2.42 3.04
C HIS A 440 13.34 -2.96 1.60
N PHE A 441 12.21 -3.22 0.94
CA PHE A 441 12.13 -3.86 -0.38
C PHE A 441 11.06 -3.14 -1.21
N GLN A 442 11.38 -1.97 -1.73
CA GLN A 442 10.41 -1.06 -2.36
C GLN A 442 10.01 -1.47 -3.79
N TYR A 443 10.78 -2.33 -4.45
CA TYR A 443 10.47 -2.78 -5.81
C TYR A 443 9.21 -3.65 -5.83
N ASP A 444 8.20 -3.21 -6.57
CA ASP A 444 6.90 -3.88 -6.66
C ASP A 444 6.94 -5.06 -7.62
N GLN A 445 6.86 -6.28 -7.09
CA GLN A 445 6.88 -7.51 -7.88
C GLN A 445 5.54 -7.79 -8.60
N VAL A 446 4.46 -7.05 -8.30
CA VAL A 446 3.16 -7.25 -8.98
C VAL A 446 3.13 -6.51 -10.31
N ALA A 447 3.53 -5.24 -10.36
CA ALA A 447 3.43 -4.42 -11.56
C ALA A 447 4.76 -4.19 -12.28
N GLN A 448 5.88 -4.11 -11.53
CA GLN A 448 7.21 -3.80 -12.10
C GLN A 448 8.04 -5.06 -12.36
N GLY A 449 7.81 -6.12 -11.57
CA GLY A 449 8.58 -7.35 -11.63
C GLY A 449 8.16 -8.25 -12.79
N ALA A 450 8.63 -7.99 -14.00
CA ALA A 450 8.47 -8.94 -15.10
C ALA A 450 9.41 -10.13 -14.90
N ARG A 451 8.85 -11.34 -14.80
CA ARG A 451 9.54 -12.57 -14.50
C ARG A 451 9.14 -13.69 -15.45
N GLN A 452 10.06 -14.60 -15.69
CA GLN A 452 9.84 -15.74 -16.57
C GLN A 452 8.66 -16.58 -16.07
N THR A 453 7.65 -16.77 -16.94
CA THR A 453 6.36 -17.37 -16.59
C THR A 453 6.41 -18.88 -16.39
N GLY A 454 7.40 -19.55 -17.00
CA GLY A 454 7.49 -20.99 -16.97
C GLY A 454 6.20 -21.68 -17.41
N SER A 455 5.87 -22.79 -16.80
CA SER A 455 4.69 -23.58 -17.18
C SER A 455 3.32 -22.87 -16.98
N THR A 456 3.26 -21.68 -16.38
CA THR A 456 2.01 -20.91 -16.37
C THR A 456 1.67 -20.29 -17.72
N PHE A 457 2.59 -20.32 -18.68
CA PHE A 457 2.35 -19.92 -20.06
C PHE A 457 1.60 -21.00 -20.88
N LYS A 458 1.75 -22.27 -20.53
CA LYS A 458 1.18 -23.40 -21.28
C LYS A 458 -0.31 -23.27 -21.60
N PRO A 459 -1.18 -22.84 -20.69
CA PRO A 459 -2.62 -22.69 -20.98
C PRO A 459 -2.92 -21.83 -22.21
N PHE A 460 -2.07 -20.85 -22.53
CA PHE A 460 -2.24 -20.01 -23.73
C PHE A 460 -1.96 -20.80 -25.02
N VAL A 461 -0.99 -21.70 -25.01
CA VAL A 461 -0.73 -22.61 -26.14
C VAL A 461 -1.89 -23.57 -26.35
N TYR A 462 -2.43 -24.13 -25.24
CA TYR A 462 -3.58 -25.01 -25.29
C TYR A 462 -4.85 -24.25 -25.74
N ALA A 463 -5.07 -23.03 -25.25
CA ALA A 463 -6.17 -22.18 -25.69
C ALA A 463 -6.12 -21.91 -27.20
N THR A 464 -4.93 -21.59 -27.73
CA THR A 464 -4.74 -21.37 -29.18
C THR A 464 -5.02 -22.64 -29.97
N ALA A 465 -4.60 -23.82 -29.49
CA ALA A 465 -4.86 -25.08 -30.16
C ALA A 465 -6.36 -25.45 -30.13
N ILE A 466 -7.07 -25.20 -29.04
CA ILE A 466 -8.51 -25.40 -28.94
C ILE A 466 -9.25 -24.45 -29.89
N ASP A 467 -8.88 -23.16 -29.89
CA ASP A 467 -9.53 -22.13 -30.69
C ASP A 467 -9.32 -22.35 -32.21
N GLN A 468 -8.09 -22.65 -32.66
CA GLN A 468 -7.74 -22.67 -34.07
C GLN A 468 -7.80 -24.06 -34.70
N LEU A 469 -7.50 -25.11 -33.92
CA LEU A 469 -7.48 -26.50 -34.44
C LEU A 469 -8.73 -27.30 -34.00
N HIS A 470 -9.63 -26.65 -33.24
CA HIS A 470 -10.84 -27.29 -32.68
C HIS A 470 -10.53 -28.54 -31.84
N TYR A 471 -9.38 -28.55 -31.17
CA TYR A 471 -8.99 -29.63 -30.28
C TYR A 471 -9.81 -29.63 -29.02
N SER A 472 -10.15 -30.83 -28.54
CA SER A 472 -10.87 -30.97 -27.26
C SER A 472 -9.89 -31.28 -26.12
N PRO A 473 -10.22 -30.98 -24.88
CA PRO A 473 -9.50 -31.48 -23.70
C PRO A 473 -9.25 -32.98 -23.67
N CYS A 474 -10.10 -33.75 -24.36
CA CYS A 474 -10.05 -35.21 -24.41
C CYS A 474 -9.24 -35.79 -25.58
N LEU A 475 -8.71 -34.92 -26.45
CA LEU A 475 -7.78 -35.37 -27.52
C LEU A 475 -6.55 -35.99 -26.89
N GLU A 476 -6.21 -37.20 -27.32
CA GLU A 476 -5.03 -37.92 -26.86
C GLU A 476 -3.83 -37.70 -27.79
N LEU A 477 -2.68 -37.40 -27.18
CA LEU A 477 -1.39 -37.29 -27.87
C LEU A 477 -0.34 -38.11 -27.11
N PRO A 478 0.66 -38.72 -27.83
CA PRO A 478 1.68 -39.51 -27.18
C PRO A 478 2.71 -38.65 -26.44
N ASP A 479 3.08 -39.03 -25.23
CA ASP A 479 4.20 -38.44 -24.49
C ASP A 479 5.53 -39.04 -24.95
N ILE A 480 6.02 -38.56 -26.08
CA ILE A 480 7.28 -38.96 -26.69
C ILE A 480 8.15 -37.73 -26.95
N GLN A 481 9.43 -37.92 -27.23
CA GLN A 481 10.30 -36.80 -27.59
C GLN A 481 9.74 -36.10 -28.85
N THR A 482 9.44 -34.81 -28.70
CA THR A 482 8.96 -33.96 -29.77
C THR A 482 9.99 -32.86 -30.02
N CYS A 483 10.40 -32.71 -31.27
CA CYS A 483 11.34 -31.69 -31.69
C CYS A 483 10.67 -30.74 -32.67
N ILE A 484 11.00 -29.46 -32.61
CA ILE A 484 10.73 -28.49 -33.66
C ILE A 484 12.03 -28.27 -34.41
N GLU A 485 12.00 -28.53 -35.73
CA GLU A 485 13.20 -28.62 -36.57
C GLU A 485 13.91 -27.25 -36.74
N ALA A 486 15.18 -27.32 -37.14
CA ALA A 486 15.95 -26.15 -37.48
C ALA A 486 15.29 -25.45 -38.69
N GLY A 487 15.31 -24.13 -38.71
CA GLY A 487 14.68 -23.30 -39.75
C GLY A 487 13.18 -23.08 -39.55
N LYS A 488 12.46 -23.94 -38.79
CA LYS A 488 11.04 -23.74 -38.47
C LYS A 488 10.88 -22.71 -37.37
N TYR A 489 10.04 -21.73 -37.62
CA TYR A 489 9.76 -20.63 -36.69
C TYR A 489 11.00 -19.88 -36.17
N GLY A 490 12.03 -19.73 -37.01
CA GLY A 490 13.24 -19.00 -36.67
C GLY A 490 14.26 -19.77 -35.78
N ASN A 491 14.00 -21.06 -35.50
CA ASN A 491 14.97 -21.89 -34.75
C ASN A 491 16.29 -22.05 -35.56
N VAL A 492 17.41 -21.68 -34.96
CA VAL A 492 18.74 -21.89 -35.57
C VAL A 492 19.12 -23.37 -35.55
N GLN A 493 18.70 -24.09 -34.51
CA GLN A 493 18.92 -25.53 -34.32
C GLN A 493 17.61 -26.22 -33.94
N ALA A 494 17.52 -27.54 -34.14
CA ALA A 494 16.39 -28.32 -33.70
C ALA A 494 16.19 -28.18 -32.19
N TRP A 495 14.97 -27.83 -31.78
CA TRP A 495 14.62 -27.63 -30.38
C TRP A 495 13.83 -28.82 -29.84
N CYS A 496 14.47 -29.63 -28.97
CA CYS A 496 13.95 -30.89 -28.47
C CYS A 496 13.93 -30.89 -26.92
N PRO A 497 13.02 -30.13 -26.26
CA PRO A 497 13.01 -30.06 -24.81
C PRO A 497 12.54 -31.38 -24.18
N ARG A 498 13.09 -31.69 -23.00
CA ARG A 498 12.69 -32.84 -22.20
C ARG A 498 11.56 -32.47 -21.23
N ASN A 499 10.82 -33.49 -20.77
CA ASN A 499 9.92 -33.33 -19.62
C ASN A 499 10.71 -32.98 -18.36
N SER A 500 10.05 -32.40 -17.36
CA SER A 500 10.68 -32.03 -16.07
C SER A 500 11.29 -33.22 -15.34
N THR A 501 10.74 -34.42 -15.53
CA THR A 501 11.27 -35.69 -15.01
C THR A 501 12.52 -36.20 -15.78
N GLY A 502 12.85 -35.59 -16.92
CA GLY A 502 13.91 -36.03 -17.84
C GLY A 502 13.50 -37.15 -18.78
N ASN A 503 12.37 -37.80 -18.57
CA ASN A 503 11.90 -39.00 -19.28
C ASN A 503 10.59 -38.74 -20.02
N PHE A 504 10.30 -39.58 -21.00
CA PHE A 504 9.01 -39.64 -21.72
C PHE A 504 8.33 -40.99 -21.36
N SER A 505 7.02 -40.95 -21.11
CA SER A 505 6.29 -42.16 -20.71
C SER A 505 5.93 -43.10 -21.87
N GLY A 506 5.95 -42.60 -23.11
CA GLY A 506 5.49 -43.31 -24.29
C GLY A 506 3.96 -43.49 -24.37
N LYS A 507 3.21 -43.10 -23.34
CA LYS A 507 1.76 -43.32 -23.24
C LYS A 507 0.97 -42.26 -24.00
N MET A 508 -0.21 -42.64 -24.51
CA MET A 508 -1.22 -41.69 -24.96
C MET A 508 -1.81 -40.98 -23.74
N MET A 509 -1.91 -39.68 -23.80
CA MET A 509 -2.45 -38.84 -22.73
C MET A 509 -3.44 -37.83 -23.30
N THR A 510 -4.55 -37.61 -22.61
CA THR A 510 -5.47 -36.53 -22.95
C THR A 510 -4.79 -35.16 -22.76
N LEU A 511 -5.20 -34.15 -23.51
CA LEU A 511 -4.70 -32.79 -23.30
C LEU A 511 -4.91 -32.32 -21.86
N LYS A 512 -5.99 -32.75 -21.23
CA LYS A 512 -6.32 -32.46 -19.82
C LYS A 512 -5.28 -33.07 -18.87
N ALA A 513 -4.97 -34.36 -19.01
CA ALA A 513 -3.93 -35.04 -18.23
C ALA A 513 -2.55 -34.45 -18.49
N ALA A 514 -2.22 -34.11 -19.73
CA ALA A 514 -0.94 -33.52 -20.12
C ALA A 514 -0.74 -32.13 -19.50
N LEU A 515 -1.75 -31.26 -19.49
CA LEU A 515 -1.66 -29.94 -18.84
C LEU A 515 -1.66 -30.08 -17.31
N ALA A 516 -2.44 -31.02 -16.75
CA ALA A 516 -2.49 -31.31 -15.32
C ALA A 516 -1.09 -31.64 -14.76
N ASN A 517 -0.39 -32.54 -15.44
CA ASN A 517 0.96 -32.98 -15.09
C ASN A 517 2.08 -32.11 -15.72
N SER A 518 1.69 -31.03 -16.38
CA SER A 518 2.62 -30.06 -16.97
C SER A 518 3.63 -30.68 -17.98
N ILE A 519 3.22 -31.65 -18.78
CA ILE A 519 4.05 -32.38 -19.76
C ILE A 519 4.57 -31.41 -20.83
N ASN A 520 5.88 -31.42 -21.07
CA ASN A 520 6.50 -30.52 -22.04
C ASN A 520 6.35 -31.03 -23.47
N SER A 521 6.55 -32.35 -23.71
CA SER A 521 6.50 -32.96 -25.06
C SER A 521 5.18 -32.65 -25.78
N ILE A 522 4.05 -32.82 -25.10
CA ILE A 522 2.72 -32.54 -25.65
C ILE A 522 2.52 -31.04 -25.89
N THR A 523 2.99 -30.18 -24.98
CA THR A 523 2.93 -28.72 -25.19
C THR A 523 3.76 -28.29 -26.42
N VAL A 524 4.92 -28.91 -26.65
CA VAL A 524 5.77 -28.66 -27.82
C VAL A 524 5.09 -29.15 -29.09
N ASN A 525 4.40 -30.29 -29.05
CA ASN A 525 3.62 -30.81 -30.17
C ASN A 525 2.50 -29.82 -30.56
N LEU A 526 1.78 -29.27 -29.58
CA LEU A 526 0.78 -28.23 -29.85
C LEU A 526 1.40 -26.97 -30.44
N MET A 527 2.53 -26.50 -29.87
CA MET A 527 3.26 -25.33 -30.39
C MET A 527 3.76 -25.54 -31.84
N ASP A 528 4.21 -26.76 -32.17
CA ASP A 528 4.64 -27.10 -33.52
C ASP A 528 3.49 -27.01 -34.54
N LYS A 529 2.27 -27.26 -34.10
CA LYS A 529 1.04 -27.19 -34.94
C LYS A 529 0.51 -25.78 -35.09
N VAL A 530 0.43 -25.00 -34.00
CA VAL A 530 -0.16 -23.65 -34.01
C VAL A 530 0.87 -22.56 -34.38
N GLY A 531 2.15 -22.78 -34.11
CA GLY A 531 3.21 -21.78 -34.25
C GLY A 531 3.21 -20.71 -33.16
N PRO A 532 4.33 -19.97 -32.98
CA PRO A 532 4.46 -18.95 -31.93
C PRO A 532 3.61 -17.69 -32.18
N VAL A 533 3.46 -17.23 -33.42
CA VAL A 533 2.78 -15.96 -33.76
C VAL A 533 1.31 -15.95 -33.32
N PRO A 534 0.47 -16.99 -33.61
CA PRO A 534 -0.90 -17.02 -33.12
C PRO A 534 -0.99 -17.00 -31.59
N VAL A 535 -0.10 -17.71 -30.90
CA VAL A 535 -0.04 -17.72 -29.43
C VAL A 535 0.30 -16.32 -28.89
N ILE A 536 1.28 -15.64 -29.49
CA ILE A 536 1.64 -14.26 -29.11
C ILE A 536 0.46 -13.30 -29.34
N ASN A 537 -0.25 -13.44 -30.46
CA ASN A 537 -1.42 -12.61 -30.76
C ASN A 537 -2.54 -12.82 -29.74
N LEU A 538 -2.81 -14.07 -29.33
CA LEU A 538 -3.75 -14.38 -28.25
C LEU A 538 -3.31 -13.72 -26.95
N VAL A 539 -2.05 -13.89 -26.56
CA VAL A 539 -1.50 -13.39 -25.31
C VAL A 539 -1.51 -11.86 -25.24
N LYS A 540 -1.29 -11.17 -26.35
CA LYS A 540 -1.44 -9.72 -26.45
C LYS A 540 -2.90 -9.27 -26.20
N LYS A 541 -3.87 -9.97 -26.79
CA LYS A 541 -5.30 -9.71 -26.54
C LYS A 541 -5.67 -9.98 -25.07
N LEU A 542 -5.00 -10.90 -24.40
CA LEU A 542 -5.16 -11.20 -22.98
C LEU A 542 -4.48 -10.15 -22.06
N GLY A 543 -3.93 -9.05 -22.61
CA GLY A 543 -3.36 -7.94 -21.86
C GLY A 543 -1.89 -8.12 -21.44
N ILE A 544 -1.18 -9.13 -21.94
CA ILE A 544 0.26 -9.29 -21.69
C ILE A 544 1.02 -8.50 -22.77
N THR A 545 1.54 -7.34 -22.37
CA THR A 545 2.20 -6.39 -23.29
C THR A 545 3.72 -6.53 -23.33
N SER A 546 4.29 -7.42 -22.54
CA SER A 546 5.73 -7.70 -22.55
C SER A 546 6.18 -8.18 -23.95
N GLU A 547 7.35 -7.74 -24.37
CA GLU A 547 7.94 -8.22 -25.62
C GLU A 547 8.22 -9.72 -25.54
N MET A 548 7.86 -10.45 -26.58
CA MET A 548 8.05 -11.90 -26.68
C MET A 548 8.76 -12.24 -27.97
N PRO A 549 9.79 -13.08 -27.88
CA PRO A 549 10.43 -13.58 -29.10
C PRO A 549 9.46 -14.50 -29.87
N GLU A 550 9.38 -14.33 -31.18
CA GLU A 550 8.59 -15.20 -32.08
C GLU A 550 9.25 -16.57 -32.28
N MET A 551 9.54 -17.23 -31.15
CA MET A 551 10.24 -18.51 -31.11
C MET A 551 9.41 -19.56 -30.35
N PRO A 552 9.50 -20.85 -30.76
CA PRO A 552 8.74 -21.92 -30.13
C PRO A 552 8.99 -22.10 -28.62
N SER A 553 10.14 -21.66 -28.14
CA SER A 553 10.51 -21.78 -26.70
C SER A 553 9.55 -21.06 -25.76
N ILE A 554 8.76 -20.09 -26.25
CA ILE A 554 7.68 -19.45 -25.45
C ILE A 554 6.65 -20.47 -24.95
N ALA A 555 6.48 -21.61 -25.62
CA ALA A 555 5.60 -22.69 -25.17
C ALA A 555 5.88 -23.16 -23.75
N LEU A 556 7.15 -23.10 -23.34
CA LEU A 556 7.58 -23.48 -22.00
C LEU A 556 7.77 -22.28 -21.07
N GLY A 557 7.27 -21.10 -21.49
CA GLY A 557 7.25 -19.87 -20.69
C GLY A 557 8.60 -19.21 -20.55
N THR A 558 9.37 -19.12 -21.64
CA THR A 558 10.61 -18.31 -21.67
C THR A 558 10.31 -16.80 -21.67
N ALA A 559 9.09 -16.40 -21.96
CA ALA A 559 8.64 -15.01 -21.91
C ALA A 559 8.48 -14.51 -20.48
N ASP A 560 8.84 -13.24 -20.27
CA ASP A 560 8.66 -12.56 -19.00
C ASP A 560 7.29 -11.87 -18.96
N ALA A 561 6.59 -11.95 -17.81
CA ALA A 561 5.35 -11.20 -17.55
C ALA A 561 5.27 -10.79 -16.06
N THR A 562 4.44 -9.79 -15.78
CA THR A 562 4.17 -9.36 -14.41
C THR A 562 3.03 -10.20 -13.79
N VAL A 563 2.94 -10.22 -12.47
CA VAL A 563 1.80 -10.86 -11.78
C VAL A 563 0.48 -10.21 -12.20
N LEU A 564 0.45 -8.89 -12.34
CA LEU A 564 -0.71 -8.12 -12.82
C LEU A 564 -1.20 -8.63 -14.17
N GLN A 565 -0.30 -8.74 -15.15
CA GLN A 565 -0.63 -9.20 -16.50
C GLN A 565 -1.12 -10.66 -16.51
N MET A 566 -0.46 -11.53 -15.76
CA MET A 566 -0.82 -12.95 -15.70
C MET A 566 -2.18 -13.18 -15.03
N VAL A 567 -2.48 -12.43 -13.96
CA VAL A 567 -3.80 -12.52 -13.29
C VAL A 567 -4.92 -12.02 -14.20
N ALA A 568 -4.71 -10.91 -14.91
CA ALA A 568 -5.68 -10.39 -15.87
C ALA A 568 -5.93 -11.37 -17.01
N ALA A 569 -4.86 -11.95 -17.56
CA ALA A 569 -4.95 -12.94 -18.65
C ALA A 569 -5.74 -14.20 -18.24
N TYR A 570 -5.47 -14.75 -17.03
CA TYR A 570 -6.23 -15.88 -16.50
C TYR A 570 -7.67 -15.50 -16.16
N GLY A 571 -7.90 -14.25 -15.73
CA GLY A 571 -9.23 -13.70 -15.48
C GLY A 571 -10.15 -13.81 -16.69
N THR A 572 -9.62 -13.64 -17.89
CA THR A 572 -10.38 -13.78 -19.14
C THR A 572 -11.01 -15.17 -19.28
N PHE A 573 -10.30 -16.23 -18.91
CA PHE A 573 -10.87 -17.58 -18.96
C PHE A 573 -11.94 -17.82 -17.89
N ALA A 574 -11.79 -17.23 -16.70
CA ALA A 574 -12.80 -17.28 -15.65
C ALA A 574 -14.03 -16.42 -15.97
N ASN A 575 -13.90 -15.46 -16.88
CA ASN A 575 -14.94 -14.54 -17.36
C ASN A 575 -15.39 -14.87 -18.78
N GLU A 576 -15.58 -16.14 -19.08
CA GLU A 576 -16.18 -16.64 -20.34
C GLU A 576 -15.50 -16.13 -21.61
N GLY A 577 -14.20 -15.79 -21.54
CA GLY A 577 -13.40 -15.32 -22.68
C GLY A 577 -13.37 -13.82 -22.88
N ILE A 578 -14.00 -13.05 -22.01
CA ILE A 578 -14.03 -11.60 -22.02
C ILE A 578 -12.89 -11.07 -21.15
N TYR A 579 -11.96 -10.34 -21.75
CA TYR A 579 -10.92 -9.62 -21.00
C TYR A 579 -11.50 -8.38 -20.35
N VAL A 580 -11.15 -8.16 -19.10
CA VAL A 580 -11.45 -6.93 -18.35
C VAL A 580 -10.14 -6.33 -17.86
N LYS A 581 -9.90 -5.07 -18.23
CA LYS A 581 -8.71 -4.34 -17.78
C LYS A 581 -8.74 -4.18 -16.25
N PRO A 582 -7.63 -4.48 -15.55
CA PRO A 582 -7.56 -4.30 -14.10
C PRO A 582 -7.89 -2.88 -13.65
N VAL A 583 -8.80 -2.74 -12.69
CA VAL A 583 -9.33 -1.48 -12.16
C VAL A 583 -8.75 -1.22 -10.78
N LEU A 584 -8.12 -0.05 -10.60
CA LEU A 584 -7.53 0.42 -9.34
C LEU A 584 -8.47 1.32 -8.57
N VAL A 585 -9.16 2.22 -9.30
CA VAL A 585 -10.00 3.31 -8.77
C VAL A 585 -11.37 3.20 -9.39
N THR A 586 -12.40 3.22 -8.55
CA THR A 586 -13.79 3.23 -9.00
C THR A 586 -14.34 4.64 -9.12
N ARG A 587 -13.94 5.56 -8.21
CA ARG A 587 -14.43 6.93 -8.17
C ARG A 587 -13.43 7.87 -7.51
N ILE A 588 -13.43 9.14 -7.96
CA ILE A 588 -12.70 10.24 -7.34
C ILE A 588 -13.67 11.37 -7.06
N GLU A 589 -13.64 11.89 -5.84
CA GLU A 589 -14.44 13.05 -5.40
C GLU A 589 -13.50 14.19 -4.99
N ASP A 590 -14.01 15.43 -5.12
CA ASP A 590 -13.39 16.60 -4.52
C ASP A 590 -13.70 16.69 -3.00
N LYS A 591 -13.13 17.70 -2.34
CA LYS A 591 -13.36 17.98 -0.91
C LYS A 591 -14.83 18.22 -0.53
N ASN A 592 -15.68 18.58 -1.48
CA ASN A 592 -17.11 18.88 -1.29
C ASN A 592 -17.99 17.64 -1.54
N GLY A 593 -17.42 16.57 -2.10
CA GLY A 593 -18.13 15.35 -2.48
C GLY A 593 -18.63 15.37 -3.93
N THR A 594 -18.17 16.33 -4.75
CA THR A 594 -18.46 16.34 -6.19
C THR A 594 -17.69 15.22 -6.87
N VAL A 595 -18.38 14.40 -7.65
CA VAL A 595 -17.76 13.32 -8.41
C VAL A 595 -16.97 13.88 -9.57
N LEU A 596 -15.66 13.68 -9.58
CA LEU A 596 -14.74 14.12 -10.63
C LEU A 596 -14.46 13.03 -11.66
N PHE A 597 -14.54 11.77 -11.22
CA PHE A 597 -14.28 10.60 -12.04
C PHE A 597 -15.09 9.42 -11.54
N GLU A 598 -15.66 8.66 -12.46
CA GLU A 598 -16.29 7.37 -12.22
C GLU A 598 -15.81 6.39 -13.29
N ASN A 599 -15.33 5.23 -12.87
CA ASN A 599 -14.71 4.27 -13.77
C ASN A 599 -15.77 3.47 -14.53
N THR A 600 -15.59 3.38 -15.84
CA THR A 600 -16.29 2.42 -16.70
C THR A 600 -15.30 1.34 -17.10
N PRO A 601 -15.55 0.04 -16.81
CA PRO A 601 -14.61 -1.03 -17.15
C PRO A 601 -14.35 -1.12 -18.66
N GLU A 602 -13.07 -1.15 -19.04
CA GLU A 602 -12.65 -1.42 -20.41
C GLU A 602 -12.65 -2.94 -20.64
N THR A 603 -13.46 -3.42 -21.57
CA THR A 603 -13.62 -4.85 -21.88
C THR A 603 -13.49 -5.13 -23.38
N HIS A 604 -13.06 -6.34 -23.72
CA HIS A 604 -13.14 -6.84 -25.09
C HIS A 604 -13.13 -8.38 -25.12
N ASP A 605 -13.74 -8.94 -26.16
CA ASP A 605 -13.76 -10.38 -26.40
C ASP A 605 -12.38 -10.85 -26.90
N VAL A 606 -11.91 -11.96 -26.34
CA VAL A 606 -10.61 -12.58 -26.70
C VAL A 606 -10.81 -13.94 -27.32
N VAL A 607 -11.57 -14.81 -26.68
CA VAL A 607 -11.97 -16.14 -27.16
C VAL A 607 -13.45 -16.35 -26.86
N ASN A 608 -14.08 -17.27 -27.57
CA ASN A 608 -15.48 -17.59 -27.26
C ASN A 608 -15.63 -18.34 -25.91
N ALA A 609 -16.83 -18.34 -25.36
CA ALA A 609 -17.13 -18.94 -24.05
C ALA A 609 -16.84 -20.44 -23.99
N GLU A 610 -16.99 -21.18 -25.09
CA GLU A 610 -16.65 -22.61 -25.14
C GLU A 610 -15.14 -22.86 -25.00
N VAL A 611 -14.32 -22.10 -25.73
CA VAL A 611 -12.86 -22.18 -25.61
C VAL A 611 -12.43 -21.81 -24.19
N ALA A 612 -12.98 -20.74 -23.63
CA ALA A 612 -12.70 -20.34 -22.25
C ALA A 612 -13.07 -21.46 -21.26
N ARG A 613 -14.26 -22.05 -21.39
CA ARG A 613 -14.70 -23.18 -20.54
C ARG A 613 -13.83 -24.43 -20.71
N ALA A 614 -13.41 -24.74 -21.93
CA ALA A 614 -12.49 -25.84 -22.20
C ALA A 614 -11.13 -25.63 -21.51
N VAL A 615 -10.58 -24.41 -21.56
CA VAL A 615 -9.34 -24.05 -20.86
C VAL A 615 -9.51 -24.15 -19.34
N VAL A 616 -10.63 -23.67 -18.79
CA VAL A 616 -10.95 -23.82 -17.37
C VAL A 616 -10.98 -25.30 -16.98
N ASN A 617 -11.60 -26.15 -17.80
CA ASN A 617 -11.67 -27.60 -17.55
C ASN A 617 -10.28 -28.25 -17.51
N LEU A 618 -9.38 -27.85 -18.41
CA LEU A 618 -7.96 -28.28 -18.35
C LEU A 618 -7.30 -27.86 -17.03
N LEU A 619 -7.52 -26.61 -16.59
CA LEU A 619 -6.94 -26.06 -15.36
C LEU A 619 -7.55 -26.64 -14.08
N GLU A 620 -8.81 -27.10 -14.12
CA GLU A 620 -9.43 -27.88 -13.02
C GLU A 620 -8.68 -29.22 -12.82
N GLY A 621 -8.22 -29.88 -13.89
CA GLY A 621 -7.40 -31.08 -13.83
C GLY A 621 -6.12 -30.87 -13.03
N VAL A 622 -5.45 -29.73 -13.21
CA VAL A 622 -4.22 -29.38 -12.48
C VAL A 622 -4.39 -29.42 -10.97
N THR A 623 -5.51 -28.90 -10.47
CA THR A 623 -5.77 -28.85 -9.01
C THR A 623 -6.44 -30.10 -8.49
N ARG A 624 -7.06 -30.92 -9.36
CA ARG A 624 -7.76 -32.14 -8.96
C ARG A 624 -6.80 -33.32 -8.77
N TYR A 625 -5.91 -33.55 -9.72
CA TYR A 625 -5.00 -34.69 -9.72
C TYR A 625 -3.59 -34.37 -10.29
N GLY A 626 -3.33 -33.14 -10.71
CA GLY A 626 -2.05 -32.73 -11.28
C GLY A 626 -1.14 -32.02 -10.29
N SER A 627 -0.24 -31.17 -10.81
CA SER A 627 0.80 -30.46 -10.05
C SER A 627 0.27 -29.53 -8.95
N GLY A 628 -1.01 -29.22 -8.92
CA GLY A 628 -1.71 -28.44 -7.89
C GLY A 628 -2.55 -29.28 -6.91
N ALA A 629 -2.52 -30.60 -6.97
CA ALA A 629 -3.36 -31.51 -6.16
C ALA A 629 -3.18 -31.34 -4.64
N ARG A 630 -2.06 -30.76 -4.20
CA ARG A 630 -1.80 -30.39 -2.79
C ARG A 630 -2.89 -29.52 -2.16
N LEU A 631 -3.70 -28.83 -2.97
CA LEU A 631 -4.86 -28.08 -2.49
C LEU A 631 -6.02 -29.00 -2.02
N ARG A 632 -6.07 -30.24 -2.47
CA ARG A 632 -7.13 -31.23 -2.23
C ARG A 632 -6.82 -32.23 -1.12
N THR A 633 -5.53 -32.53 -0.88
CA THR A 633 -5.09 -33.60 0.01
C THR A 633 -5.61 -33.44 1.43
N LYS A 634 -5.99 -34.58 2.04
CA LYS A 634 -6.58 -34.68 3.39
C LYS A 634 -5.53 -34.86 4.52
N GLY A 635 -4.25 -34.64 4.22
CA GLY A 635 -3.19 -34.68 5.24
C GLY A 635 -2.58 -36.06 5.48
N ALA A 636 -2.78 -37.04 4.58
CA ALA A 636 -2.14 -38.35 4.67
C ALA A 636 -0.60 -38.32 4.55
N ASP A 637 -0.05 -37.25 3.96
CA ASP A 637 1.39 -37.09 3.72
C ASP A 637 2.11 -36.38 4.87
N SER A 638 1.66 -36.57 6.11
CA SER A 638 2.26 -35.96 7.30
C SER A 638 3.73 -36.37 7.57
N TYR A 639 4.21 -37.35 6.85
CA TYR A 639 5.61 -37.82 6.93
C TYR A 639 6.58 -37.03 6.06
N ASN A 640 6.10 -36.31 5.04
CA ASN A 640 6.95 -35.49 4.18
C ASN A 640 7.35 -34.19 4.90
N ALA A 641 8.63 -33.96 5.09
CA ALA A 641 9.20 -32.81 5.79
C ALA A 641 8.83 -31.48 5.13
N ILE A 642 8.62 -31.43 3.81
CA ILE A 642 8.21 -30.22 3.07
C ILE A 642 6.79 -29.84 3.46
N TYR A 643 5.85 -30.75 3.49
CA TYR A 643 4.46 -30.48 3.87
C TYR A 643 4.38 -29.99 5.31
N LYS A 644 5.11 -30.63 6.22
CA LYS A 644 5.10 -30.27 7.64
C LYS A 644 5.79 -28.95 7.94
N ASN A 645 6.95 -28.69 7.31
CA ASN A 645 7.84 -27.61 7.75
C ASN A 645 7.83 -26.38 6.85
N VAL A 646 7.39 -26.49 5.60
CA VAL A 646 7.47 -25.42 4.60
C VAL A 646 6.09 -24.95 4.16
N MET A 647 5.15 -25.86 3.87
CA MET A 647 3.84 -25.50 3.33
C MET A 647 2.92 -24.91 4.42
N THR A 648 2.89 -23.59 4.49
CA THR A 648 2.10 -22.88 5.48
C THR A 648 0.61 -23.11 5.30
N GLY A 649 -0.08 -23.45 6.41
CA GLY A 649 -1.54 -23.66 6.42
C GLY A 649 -2.02 -24.99 5.89
N TYR A 650 -1.10 -25.87 5.46
CA TYR A 650 -1.42 -27.22 5.03
C TYR A 650 -1.94 -28.09 6.21
N PRO A 651 -2.91 -29.01 6.01
CA PRO A 651 -3.64 -29.30 4.77
C PRO A 651 -4.73 -28.25 4.47
N TYR A 652 -4.96 -28.00 3.17
CA TYR A 652 -5.99 -27.03 2.75
C TYR A 652 -7.38 -27.66 2.63
N GLN A 653 -7.45 -28.86 2.11
CA GLN A 653 -8.67 -29.70 2.01
C GLN A 653 -9.83 -29.04 1.24
N PHE A 654 -9.53 -28.28 0.19
CA PHE A 654 -10.56 -27.67 -0.64
C PHE A 654 -11.29 -28.73 -1.45
N THR A 655 -12.63 -28.67 -1.45
CA THR A 655 -13.50 -29.61 -2.17
C THR A 655 -14.21 -28.99 -3.36
N ASN A 656 -14.33 -27.65 -3.37
CA ASN A 656 -15.00 -26.90 -4.44
C ASN A 656 -14.19 -26.90 -5.75
N PRO A 657 -14.81 -26.63 -6.91
CA PRO A 657 -14.09 -26.41 -8.15
C PRO A 657 -13.05 -25.29 -8.03
N ILE A 658 -11.82 -25.60 -8.42
CA ILE A 658 -10.71 -24.64 -8.50
C ILE A 658 -9.96 -24.96 -9.77
N ALA A 659 -9.74 -23.97 -10.60
CA ALA A 659 -8.87 -24.05 -11.76
C ALA A 659 -7.54 -23.35 -11.44
N GLY A 660 -6.42 -23.84 -11.98
CA GLY A 660 -5.13 -23.19 -11.70
C GLY A 660 -3.96 -23.84 -12.41
N LYS A 661 -2.81 -23.20 -12.32
CA LYS A 661 -1.57 -23.71 -12.92
C LYS A 661 -0.36 -23.38 -12.06
N THR A 662 0.50 -24.36 -11.85
CA THR A 662 1.84 -24.20 -11.28
C THR A 662 2.84 -23.83 -12.38
N GLY A 663 3.79 -22.97 -12.06
CA GLY A 663 4.94 -22.67 -12.90
C GLY A 663 6.24 -22.82 -12.16
N THR A 664 7.21 -23.39 -12.83
CA THR A 664 8.59 -23.51 -12.35
C THR A 664 9.50 -23.27 -13.54
N THR A 665 10.47 -22.37 -13.40
CA THR A 665 11.45 -22.11 -14.43
C THR A 665 12.65 -23.03 -14.26
N GLN A 666 13.44 -23.12 -15.33
CA GLN A 666 14.72 -23.82 -15.26
C GLN A 666 15.57 -23.27 -14.12
N ASN A 667 16.32 -24.11 -13.43
CA ASN A 667 17.12 -23.79 -12.26
C ASN A 667 16.32 -23.36 -11.02
N ASN A 668 14.97 -23.52 -10.99
CA ASN A 668 14.14 -23.18 -9.84
C ASN A 668 14.22 -21.68 -9.44
N SER A 669 14.47 -20.78 -10.40
CA SER A 669 14.62 -19.35 -10.13
C SER A 669 13.30 -18.63 -9.91
N ASP A 670 12.22 -19.13 -10.53
CA ASP A 670 10.88 -18.55 -10.45
C ASP A 670 9.85 -19.64 -10.16
N GLY A 671 9.11 -19.46 -9.09
CA GLY A 671 7.97 -20.29 -8.72
C GLY A 671 6.66 -19.53 -8.85
N TRP A 672 5.74 -20.04 -9.64
CA TRP A 672 4.44 -19.43 -9.87
C TRP A 672 3.30 -20.35 -9.45
N PHE A 673 2.23 -19.75 -8.98
CA PHE A 673 0.92 -20.39 -8.93
C PHE A 673 -0.16 -19.35 -9.25
N ILE A 674 -1.01 -19.66 -10.22
CA ILE A 674 -2.22 -18.88 -10.52
C ILE A 674 -3.39 -19.80 -10.31
N GLY A 675 -4.28 -19.44 -9.39
CA GLY A 675 -5.47 -20.19 -9.07
C GLY A 675 -6.71 -19.31 -9.18
N MET A 676 -7.81 -19.89 -9.64
CA MET A 676 -9.05 -19.16 -9.83
C MET A 676 -10.26 -19.97 -9.39
N VAL A 677 -11.27 -19.27 -8.94
CA VAL A 677 -12.65 -19.68 -8.73
C VAL A 677 -13.54 -18.72 -9.52
N PRO A 678 -14.85 -18.99 -9.70
CA PRO A 678 -15.67 -18.19 -10.63
C PRO A 678 -15.60 -16.68 -10.46
N ASN A 679 -15.49 -16.16 -9.23
CA ASN A 679 -15.48 -14.73 -8.95
C ASN A 679 -14.15 -14.20 -8.38
N LEU A 680 -13.07 -14.99 -8.43
CA LEU A 680 -11.76 -14.52 -7.95
C LEU A 680 -10.61 -15.24 -8.65
N VAL A 681 -9.68 -14.47 -9.21
CA VAL A 681 -8.40 -14.95 -9.75
C VAL A 681 -7.27 -14.40 -8.90
N THR A 682 -6.36 -15.27 -8.47
CA THR A 682 -5.22 -14.87 -7.64
C THR A 682 -3.94 -15.49 -8.19
N GLY A 683 -2.97 -14.62 -8.48
CA GLY A 683 -1.63 -15.03 -8.91
C GLY A 683 -0.59 -14.75 -7.83
N VAL A 684 0.34 -15.67 -7.70
CA VAL A 684 1.50 -15.58 -6.79
C VAL A 684 2.76 -15.93 -7.55
N TRP A 685 3.76 -15.08 -7.43
CA TRP A 685 5.14 -15.34 -7.84
C TRP A 685 6.08 -15.30 -6.63
N VAL A 686 7.07 -16.18 -6.63
CA VAL A 686 8.16 -16.21 -5.63
C VAL A 686 9.48 -16.52 -6.34
N GLY A 687 10.55 -15.81 -5.98
CA GLY A 687 11.88 -16.02 -6.53
C GLY A 687 12.95 -15.20 -5.82
N GLY A 688 14.18 -15.28 -6.25
CA GLY A 688 15.26 -14.37 -5.84
C GLY A 688 15.16 -13.03 -6.58
N GLU A 689 15.80 -11.98 -6.03
CA GLU A 689 15.97 -10.71 -6.74
C GLU A 689 16.72 -10.91 -8.07
N ASP A 690 17.74 -11.76 -8.02
CA ASP A 690 18.54 -12.20 -9.16
C ASP A 690 18.21 -13.66 -9.48
N ARG A 691 18.17 -14.06 -10.76
CA ARG A 691 17.85 -15.43 -11.19
C ARG A 691 18.86 -16.47 -10.68
N SER A 692 20.07 -16.07 -10.36
CA SER A 692 21.07 -16.93 -9.75
C SER A 692 20.86 -17.15 -8.23
N ILE A 693 19.86 -16.52 -7.62
CA ILE A 693 19.46 -16.75 -6.24
C ILE A 693 18.22 -17.64 -6.25
N HIS A 694 18.42 -18.94 -6.11
CA HIS A 694 17.38 -19.94 -6.24
C HIS A 694 17.65 -21.18 -5.39
N PHE A 695 16.63 -22.01 -5.20
CA PHE A 695 16.79 -23.32 -4.57
C PHE A 695 17.64 -24.26 -5.42
N ARG A 696 18.40 -25.12 -4.78
CA ARG A 696 19.23 -26.13 -5.45
C ARG A 696 18.41 -27.33 -5.91
N THR A 697 17.32 -27.62 -5.19
CA THR A 697 16.45 -28.78 -5.45
C THR A 697 15.07 -28.32 -5.93
N THR A 698 14.47 -29.07 -6.83
CA THR A 698 13.11 -28.82 -7.35
C THR A 698 12.08 -29.03 -6.25
N ALA A 699 12.32 -29.91 -5.30
CA ALA A 699 11.42 -30.14 -4.18
C ALA A 699 11.05 -28.86 -3.41
N TYR A 700 12.02 -27.98 -3.17
CA TYR A 700 11.79 -26.66 -2.57
C TYR A 700 11.53 -25.57 -3.59
N GLY A 701 12.17 -25.64 -4.78
CA GLY A 701 12.14 -24.58 -5.78
C GLY A 701 11.01 -24.65 -6.80
N GLN A 702 10.10 -25.62 -6.70
CA GLN A 702 8.93 -25.71 -7.57
C GLN A 702 7.80 -24.77 -7.12
N GLY A 703 6.99 -24.28 -8.08
CA GLY A 703 5.86 -23.39 -7.81
C GLY A 703 4.84 -23.96 -6.83
N ALA A 704 4.67 -25.29 -6.80
CA ALA A 704 3.83 -26.00 -5.84
C ALA A 704 4.32 -25.88 -4.37
N THR A 705 5.60 -25.57 -4.14
CA THR A 705 6.17 -25.34 -2.80
C THR A 705 6.42 -23.86 -2.53
N MET A 706 6.83 -23.08 -3.55
CA MET A 706 7.15 -21.66 -3.39
C MET A 706 5.92 -20.77 -3.37
N ALA A 707 4.98 -20.94 -4.28
CA ALA A 707 3.89 -19.99 -4.55
C ALA A 707 2.50 -20.51 -4.12
N LEU A 708 2.18 -21.77 -4.44
CA LEU A 708 0.88 -22.38 -4.12
C LEU A 708 0.48 -22.27 -2.63
N PRO A 709 1.39 -22.40 -1.65
CA PRO A 709 1.01 -22.28 -0.24
C PRO A 709 0.56 -20.88 0.17
N VAL A 710 1.05 -19.83 -0.47
CA VAL A 710 0.56 -18.45 -0.26
C VAL A 710 -0.90 -18.37 -0.69
N TRP A 711 -1.21 -18.86 -1.90
CA TRP A 711 -2.58 -18.92 -2.43
C TRP A 711 -3.48 -19.77 -1.53
N GLY A 712 -3.05 -20.97 -1.17
CA GLY A 712 -3.84 -21.89 -0.35
C GLY A 712 -4.19 -21.33 1.03
N TYR A 713 -3.21 -20.72 1.71
CA TYR A 713 -3.44 -20.13 3.02
C TYR A 713 -4.30 -18.86 2.97
N TYR A 714 -4.14 -18.04 1.93
CA TYR A 714 -4.97 -16.89 1.65
C TYR A 714 -6.43 -17.30 1.42
N MET A 715 -6.68 -18.25 0.51
CA MET A 715 -8.03 -18.72 0.20
C MET A 715 -8.70 -19.39 1.40
N LYS A 716 -7.95 -20.12 2.22
CA LYS A 716 -8.47 -20.68 3.48
C LYS A 716 -9.03 -19.61 4.41
N LYS A 717 -8.36 -18.44 4.49
CA LYS A 717 -8.85 -17.28 5.26
C LYS A 717 -10.06 -16.60 4.59
N CYS A 718 -10.02 -16.45 3.28
CA CYS A 718 -11.13 -15.86 2.53
C CYS A 718 -12.40 -16.70 2.65
N TYR A 719 -12.32 -18.03 2.50
CA TYR A 719 -13.46 -18.92 2.66
C TYR A 719 -14.01 -19.00 4.09
N ALA A 720 -13.17 -18.74 5.09
CA ALA A 720 -13.61 -18.66 6.48
C ALA A 720 -14.44 -17.39 6.77
N ASN A 721 -14.31 -16.38 5.94
CA ASN A 721 -15.06 -15.12 6.07
C ASN A 721 -16.19 -15.07 5.04
N LYS A 722 -17.41 -15.37 5.50
CA LYS A 722 -18.61 -15.43 4.64
C LYS A 722 -18.97 -14.09 4.00
N ASP A 723 -18.61 -12.97 4.61
CA ASP A 723 -18.93 -11.63 4.09
C ASP A 723 -18.24 -11.36 2.74
N LEU A 724 -17.14 -12.07 2.44
CA LEU A 724 -16.39 -11.91 1.20
C LEU A 724 -17.06 -12.59 0.00
N ALA A 725 -18.07 -13.42 0.22
CA ALA A 725 -18.86 -14.10 -0.80
C ALA A 725 -18.02 -14.79 -1.89
N ILE A 726 -16.87 -15.38 -1.53
CA ILE A 726 -16.01 -16.10 -2.47
C ILE A 726 -16.72 -17.37 -2.95
N SER A 727 -16.90 -17.47 -4.25
CA SER A 727 -17.65 -18.57 -4.87
C SER A 727 -17.02 -19.94 -4.61
N LYS A 728 -17.88 -20.91 -4.33
CA LYS A 728 -17.56 -22.35 -4.29
C LYS A 728 -18.32 -23.12 -5.38
N GLU A 729 -19.07 -22.41 -6.18
CA GLU A 729 -19.87 -22.98 -7.26
C GLU A 729 -18.98 -23.41 -8.43
N PRO A 730 -19.48 -24.27 -9.32
CA PRO A 730 -18.83 -24.55 -10.60
C PRO A 730 -18.68 -23.29 -11.45
N PHE A 731 -17.68 -23.29 -12.33
CA PHE A 731 -17.55 -22.24 -13.35
C PHE A 731 -18.72 -22.31 -14.33
N ALA A 732 -19.18 -21.16 -14.80
CA ALA A 732 -20.19 -21.06 -15.81
C ALA A 732 -19.81 -21.88 -17.07
N ALA A 733 -20.81 -22.47 -17.70
CA ALA A 733 -20.64 -23.18 -18.94
C ALA A 733 -21.71 -22.73 -19.93
N PRO A 734 -21.40 -22.57 -21.23
CA PRO A 734 -22.40 -22.31 -22.26
C PRO A 734 -23.45 -23.38 -22.31
N GLN A 735 -24.70 -23.02 -22.67
CA GLN A 735 -25.82 -23.97 -22.71
C GLN A 735 -25.58 -25.11 -23.73
N ASN A 736 -24.91 -24.81 -24.84
CA ASN A 736 -24.67 -25.77 -25.94
C ASN A 736 -23.14 -25.84 -26.23
N ILE A 737 -22.41 -26.58 -25.39
CA ILE A 737 -21.00 -26.83 -25.60
C ILE A 737 -20.81 -27.89 -26.69
N GLN A 738 -20.10 -27.53 -27.78
CA GLN A 738 -19.71 -28.44 -28.87
C GLN A 738 -18.38 -29.12 -28.57
N ILE A 739 -17.52 -28.47 -27.81
CA ILE A 739 -16.21 -29.00 -27.44
C ILE A 739 -16.40 -30.06 -26.35
N GLN A 740 -15.93 -31.28 -26.61
CA GLN A 740 -15.94 -32.35 -25.61
C GLN A 740 -15.00 -32.01 -24.43
N ILE A 741 -15.54 -31.75 -23.25
CA ILE A 741 -14.81 -31.44 -22.02
C ILE A 741 -14.86 -32.57 -20.98
N ASP A 742 -15.77 -33.52 -21.16
CA ASP A 742 -15.91 -34.72 -20.32
C ASP A 742 -15.18 -35.91 -20.99
N CYS A 743 -14.08 -36.29 -20.39
CA CYS A 743 -13.25 -37.38 -20.87
C CYS A 743 -13.62 -38.67 -20.10
N SER A 744 -14.70 -39.29 -20.43
CA SER A 744 -15.33 -40.43 -19.74
C SER A 744 -14.44 -41.68 -19.56
N LYS A 745 -13.21 -41.67 -20.13
CA LYS A 745 -12.19 -42.71 -19.98
C LYS A 745 -11.08 -42.33 -18.98
N GLU A 746 -11.13 -41.18 -18.34
CA GLU A 746 -10.20 -40.90 -17.27
C GLU A 746 -10.53 -41.79 -16.07
N LYS A 747 -9.87 -42.93 -15.96
CA LYS A 747 -9.74 -43.64 -14.69
C LYS A 747 -9.07 -42.65 -13.72
N GLU A 748 -9.59 -42.57 -12.48
CA GLU A 748 -8.95 -41.85 -11.37
C GLU A 748 -7.58 -42.43 -11.01
N ASP A 749 -7.13 -43.46 -11.71
CA ASP A 749 -5.79 -44.03 -11.57
C ASP A 749 -4.76 -43.06 -12.17
N ASP A 750 -3.82 -42.60 -11.35
CA ASP A 750 -2.64 -41.85 -11.78
C ASP A 750 -1.99 -42.57 -13.00
N PRO A 751 -2.06 -42.00 -14.23
CA PRO A 751 -1.56 -42.69 -15.41
C PRO A 751 -0.05 -42.83 -15.43
N THR A 752 0.65 -42.20 -14.50
CA THR A 752 2.13 -42.19 -14.47
C THR A 752 2.70 -43.17 -13.49
N GLY A 753 1.96 -43.64 -12.46
CA GLY A 753 2.50 -44.45 -11.37
C GLY A 753 3.74 -43.82 -10.71
N VAL A 754 3.95 -42.52 -10.98
CA VAL A 754 5.05 -41.79 -10.38
C VAL A 754 4.50 -41.21 -9.10
N ASP A 755 4.83 -41.88 -8.03
CA ASP A 755 4.79 -41.28 -6.70
C ASP A 755 5.61 -39.99 -6.76
N PHE A 756 4.99 -38.81 -6.67
CA PHE A 756 5.71 -37.54 -6.56
C PHE A 756 6.31 -37.43 -5.16
N ASP A 757 6.97 -38.45 -4.69
CA ASP A 757 7.90 -38.41 -3.57
C ASP A 757 9.18 -37.70 -4.03
N PHE A 758 9.18 -36.36 -3.94
CA PHE A 758 10.38 -35.56 -4.06
C PHE A 758 10.80 -35.00 -2.70
#